data_383960a729d7f1efaef9c08384523b18
#
_entry.id   383960a729d7f1efaef9c08384523b18
#
_cell.length_a   1.000
_cell.length_b   1.000
_cell.length_c   1.000
_cell.angle_alpha   90.00
_cell.angle_beta   90.00
_cell.angle_gamma   90.00
#
_symmetry.space_group_name_H-M   'P 1'
#
loop_
_entity.id
_entity.type
_entity.pdbx_description
1 polymer ?
#
loop_
_entity_poly.entity_id
_entity_poly.type
_entity_poly.pdbx_seq_one_letter_code
_entity_poly.pdbx_strand_id
1 'polypeptide(L)'
;MEDAHSKSVDEVLGYFGTDPDKGLSPDQVKRNQDKYGPNELPAEEGKSIWQLVLEQFDDLLVKILLLAAIISFVLALFEEHEDAFSAFVEPFVILLILIANAIVGVWQERNAESAIEALKEYEPEMGKVIRGDKSGVQKIRAKEIVPGDVVEVSVGDKIPADIRLIKIFSTTIRIDQSILTGESISVIKHTDPIPDPRAVNQDKKNILFSGTNVAAGKARGIVIGTGLNTAIGKIRTEMSETEEIKTPLQQKLDEFGEQLSKVISVICVAVWAINIGHFNDPAHGGSWIKGAVYYFKIAVALAVAAIPEGLPAVITTCLALGTRRMAKKNAIVRSLPSVETLGCTSVICSDKTGTLTTNQMSVSRMFIFEKIEGSDSNFLEFEITGSTYEPIGDVYLKGQKVKAAEFDALQELGTICVMCNDSAIDFNEFKQAFEKVGEATETALIVLAEKMNPFNVPKTGLDRRSSAIVVRQEVETKWKKEFTLEFSRDRKSMSTYCTPLKPSRLGNGPKLFVKGAPEGVLERCTHARVGTSKVPLTTTLKNRILDLTRQYGTGRDTLRCLALATADSPLKPDEMDLGDSTKFYTYEVNLTFVGVVGMLDPPRKEVFDSIVRCRAAGIRVIVITGDNKSTAEAICRRIGVFGEDEDTVGKSYSGREFDDLPLS
;
A
#
# COMPACT_ATOMS: atom_id res chain seq x y z
N MET A 1 -13.03 -20.74 -8.13
CA MET A 1 -13.46 -21.51 -6.94
C MET A 1 -13.24 -20.64 -5.71
N GLU A 2 -14.31 -20.14 -5.14
CA GLU A 2 -14.23 -19.17 -4.03
C GLU A 2 -13.89 -19.79 -2.67
N ASP A 3 -14.24 -21.05 -2.49
CA ASP A 3 -14.03 -21.81 -1.26
C ASP A 3 -12.80 -22.72 -1.27
N ALA A 4 -11.87 -22.48 -2.19
CA ALA A 4 -10.65 -23.29 -2.34
C ALA A 4 -9.79 -23.36 -1.07
N HIS A 5 -9.82 -22.31 -0.23
CA HIS A 5 -9.11 -22.28 1.04
C HIS A 5 -9.63 -23.30 2.06
N SER A 6 -10.90 -23.66 2.01
CA SER A 6 -11.52 -24.65 2.91
C SER A 6 -11.44 -26.08 2.39
N LYS A 7 -11.01 -26.27 1.16
CA LYS A 7 -10.89 -27.58 0.50
C LYS A 7 -9.48 -28.14 0.62
N SER A 8 -9.37 -29.47 0.62
CA SER A 8 -8.07 -30.15 0.54
C SER A 8 -7.43 -29.92 -0.83
N VAL A 9 -6.10 -30.13 -0.91
CA VAL A 9 -5.36 -30.03 -2.17
C VAL A 9 -5.95 -30.97 -3.23
N ASP A 10 -6.28 -32.22 -2.86
CA ASP A 10 -6.85 -33.20 -3.78
C ASP A 10 -8.21 -32.79 -4.31
N GLU A 11 -9.06 -32.19 -3.47
CA GLU A 11 -10.37 -31.68 -3.87
C GLU A 11 -10.26 -30.53 -4.88
N VAL A 12 -9.31 -29.62 -4.67
CA VAL A 12 -9.08 -28.49 -5.58
C VAL A 12 -8.53 -28.97 -6.92
N LEU A 13 -7.56 -29.90 -6.90
CA LEU A 13 -7.01 -30.51 -8.11
C LEU A 13 -8.09 -31.28 -8.89
N GLY A 14 -8.94 -32.01 -8.20
CA GLY A 14 -10.06 -32.73 -8.81
C GLY A 14 -11.10 -31.81 -9.43
N TYR A 15 -11.41 -30.69 -8.80
CA TYR A 15 -12.34 -29.69 -9.33
C TYR A 15 -11.89 -29.13 -10.69
N PHE A 16 -10.61 -28.83 -10.84
CA PHE A 16 -10.05 -28.31 -12.09
C PHE A 16 -9.60 -29.40 -13.05
N GLY A 17 -9.60 -30.67 -12.63
CA GLY A 17 -9.12 -31.79 -13.46
C GLY A 17 -7.65 -31.68 -13.81
N THR A 18 -6.83 -31.12 -12.91
CA THR A 18 -5.42 -30.83 -13.15
C THR A 18 -4.51 -31.89 -12.50
N ASP A 19 -3.53 -32.39 -13.27
CA ASP A 19 -2.44 -33.20 -12.75
C ASP A 19 -1.37 -32.29 -12.14
N PRO A 20 -0.99 -32.44 -10.85
CA PRO A 20 -0.01 -31.56 -10.21
C PRO A 20 1.39 -31.61 -10.79
N ASP A 21 1.74 -32.68 -11.51
CA ASP A 21 3.07 -32.85 -12.10
C ASP A 21 3.13 -32.50 -13.59
N LYS A 22 2.03 -32.67 -14.32
CA LYS A 22 1.95 -32.44 -15.76
C LYS A 22 1.20 -31.15 -16.13
N GLY A 23 0.39 -30.63 -15.23
CA GLY A 23 -0.45 -29.46 -15.47
C GLY A 23 -1.62 -29.74 -16.43
N LEU A 24 -2.19 -28.69 -17.00
CA LEU A 24 -3.29 -28.76 -17.95
C LEU A 24 -2.82 -29.20 -19.33
N SER A 25 -3.64 -30.03 -20.02
CA SER A 25 -3.45 -30.32 -21.44
C SER A 25 -3.78 -29.08 -22.29
N PRO A 26 -3.26 -28.98 -23.54
CA PRO A 26 -3.60 -27.85 -24.43
C PRO A 26 -5.10 -27.66 -24.66
N ASP A 27 -5.88 -28.74 -24.73
CA ASP A 27 -7.34 -28.70 -24.89
C ASP A 27 -8.03 -28.14 -23.65
N GLN A 28 -7.57 -28.50 -22.46
CA GLN A 28 -8.06 -27.95 -21.19
C GLN A 28 -7.74 -26.47 -21.05
N VAL A 29 -6.54 -26.06 -21.44
CA VAL A 29 -6.13 -24.64 -21.45
C VAL A 29 -7.07 -23.84 -22.33
N LYS A 30 -7.34 -24.29 -23.54
CA LYS A 30 -8.23 -23.61 -24.47
C LYS A 30 -9.66 -23.49 -23.94
N ARG A 31 -10.20 -24.60 -23.38
CA ARG A 31 -11.53 -24.58 -22.76
C ARG A 31 -11.61 -23.59 -21.60
N ASN A 32 -10.60 -23.54 -20.77
CA ASN A 32 -10.56 -22.63 -19.63
C ASN A 32 -10.38 -21.18 -20.06
N GLN A 33 -9.64 -20.91 -21.12
CA GLN A 33 -9.54 -19.56 -21.70
C GLN A 33 -10.90 -19.07 -22.22
N ASP A 34 -11.66 -19.94 -22.89
CA ASP A 34 -12.99 -19.60 -23.38
C ASP A 34 -14.00 -19.39 -22.25
N LYS A 35 -13.87 -20.17 -21.16
CA LYS A 35 -14.78 -20.13 -20.02
C LYS A 35 -14.52 -18.95 -19.07
N TYR A 36 -13.26 -18.68 -18.75
CA TYR A 36 -12.88 -17.71 -17.71
C TYR A 36 -12.31 -16.40 -18.25
N GLY A 37 -11.92 -16.36 -19.50
CA GLY A 37 -11.31 -15.19 -20.12
C GLY A 37 -9.84 -15.00 -19.74
N PRO A 38 -9.22 -13.89 -20.19
CA PRO A 38 -7.82 -13.59 -19.92
C PRO A 38 -7.59 -13.22 -18.46
N ASN A 39 -6.38 -13.49 -17.96
CA ASN A 39 -5.93 -13.10 -16.63
C ASN A 39 -5.39 -11.67 -16.66
N GLU A 40 -6.26 -10.74 -16.89
CA GLU A 40 -5.94 -9.32 -16.80
C GLU A 40 -7.15 -8.57 -16.22
N LEU A 41 -6.87 -7.53 -15.47
CA LEU A 41 -7.91 -6.59 -15.07
C LEU A 41 -8.31 -5.83 -16.33
N PRO A 42 -9.62 -5.78 -16.68
CA PRO A 42 -10.03 -5.00 -17.82
C PRO A 42 -9.55 -3.58 -17.61
N ALA A 43 -8.91 -3.02 -18.64
CA ALA A 43 -8.67 -1.60 -18.67
C ALA A 43 -10.04 -0.94 -18.49
N GLU A 44 -10.19 -0.10 -17.46
CA GLU A 44 -11.37 0.76 -17.40
C GLU A 44 -11.39 1.48 -18.74
N GLU A 45 -12.38 1.13 -19.57
CA GLU A 45 -12.71 1.99 -20.68
C GLU A 45 -13.05 3.32 -20.03
N GLY A 46 -12.13 4.27 -20.14
CA GLY A 46 -12.38 5.62 -19.71
C GLY A 46 -13.74 6.03 -20.26
N LYS A 47 -14.58 6.65 -19.43
CA LYS A 47 -15.89 7.14 -19.87
C LYS A 47 -15.75 7.75 -21.25
N SER A 48 -16.58 7.33 -22.21
CA SER A 48 -16.53 7.90 -23.55
C SER A 48 -16.72 9.42 -23.47
N ILE A 49 -16.18 10.17 -24.42
CA ILE A 49 -16.35 11.64 -24.49
C ILE A 49 -17.84 12.02 -24.37
N TRP A 50 -18.71 11.23 -25.00
CA TRP A 50 -20.16 11.43 -24.93
C TRP A 50 -20.74 11.25 -23.53
N GLN A 51 -20.28 10.27 -22.75
CA GLN A 51 -20.69 10.10 -21.37
C GLN A 51 -20.23 11.26 -20.49
N LEU A 52 -19.01 11.73 -20.68
CA LEU A 52 -18.48 12.91 -19.98
C LEU A 52 -19.29 14.15 -20.29
N VAL A 53 -19.66 14.35 -21.55
CA VAL A 53 -20.50 15.46 -21.98
C VAL A 53 -21.89 15.38 -21.33
N LEU A 54 -22.51 14.19 -21.32
CA LEU A 54 -23.80 14.00 -20.68
C LEU A 54 -23.79 14.25 -19.18
N GLU A 55 -22.72 13.85 -18.49
CA GLU A 55 -22.55 14.12 -17.05
C GLU A 55 -22.46 15.62 -16.73
N GLN A 56 -21.94 16.44 -17.63
CA GLN A 56 -21.89 17.89 -17.44
C GLN A 56 -23.29 18.52 -17.42
N PHE A 57 -24.29 17.86 -18.00
CA PHE A 57 -25.68 18.34 -18.04
C PHE A 57 -26.55 17.81 -16.87
N ASP A 58 -25.97 17.07 -15.91
CA ASP A 58 -26.72 16.57 -14.74
C ASP A 58 -26.96 17.62 -13.65
N ASP A 59 -26.32 18.77 -13.72
CA ASP A 59 -26.56 19.87 -12.80
C ASP A 59 -27.97 20.47 -13.05
N LEU A 60 -28.71 20.73 -11.99
CA LEU A 60 -30.06 21.30 -12.06
C LEU A 60 -30.08 22.66 -12.76
N LEU A 61 -29.11 23.55 -12.47
CA LEU A 61 -28.99 24.84 -13.15
C LEU A 61 -28.75 24.68 -14.65
N VAL A 62 -27.91 23.73 -15.04
CA VAL A 62 -27.64 23.44 -16.45
C VAL A 62 -28.89 22.89 -17.14
N LYS A 63 -29.68 22.05 -16.48
CA LYS A 63 -30.98 21.54 -17.00
C LYS A 63 -31.99 22.65 -17.19
N ILE A 64 -32.07 23.58 -16.25
CA ILE A 64 -32.96 24.76 -16.35
C ILE A 64 -32.55 25.64 -17.51
N LEU A 65 -31.27 25.93 -17.69
CA LEU A 65 -30.74 26.69 -18.81
C LEU A 65 -31.01 26.02 -20.14
N LEU A 66 -30.85 24.70 -20.23
CA LEU A 66 -31.15 23.93 -21.43
C LEU A 66 -32.63 24.00 -21.78
N LEU A 67 -33.50 23.85 -20.77
CA LEU A 67 -34.95 23.98 -20.95
C LEU A 67 -35.33 25.39 -21.42
N ALA A 68 -34.75 26.43 -20.82
CA ALA A 68 -34.95 27.82 -21.25
C ALA A 68 -34.49 28.07 -22.68
N ALA A 69 -33.34 27.49 -23.08
CA ALA A 69 -32.83 27.57 -24.45
C ALA A 69 -33.79 26.92 -25.44
N ILE A 70 -34.33 25.73 -25.11
CA ILE A 70 -35.28 25.01 -25.96
C ILE A 70 -36.58 25.81 -26.10
N ILE A 71 -37.15 26.33 -25.01
CA ILE A 71 -38.37 27.11 -25.02
C ILE A 71 -38.16 28.38 -25.87
N SER A 72 -37.06 29.11 -25.67
CA SER A 72 -36.74 30.29 -26.46
C SER A 72 -36.61 30.01 -27.95
N PHE A 73 -35.97 28.87 -28.30
CA PHE A 73 -35.82 28.42 -29.67
C PHE A 73 -37.17 28.10 -30.33
N VAL A 74 -38.03 27.35 -29.63
CA VAL A 74 -39.37 27.00 -30.13
C VAL A 74 -40.21 28.23 -30.35
N LEU A 75 -40.19 29.17 -29.40
CA LEU A 75 -40.91 30.45 -29.53
C LEU A 75 -40.37 31.29 -30.69
N ALA A 76 -39.07 31.31 -30.92
CA ALA A 76 -38.45 32.01 -32.04
C ALA A 76 -38.86 31.41 -33.40
N LEU A 77 -39.10 30.11 -33.51
CA LEU A 77 -39.60 29.45 -34.74
C LEU A 77 -41.03 29.84 -35.10
N PHE A 78 -41.88 30.09 -34.10
CA PHE A 78 -43.30 30.45 -34.27
C PHE A 78 -43.56 31.94 -34.48
N GLU A 79 -42.54 32.76 -34.28
CA GLU A 79 -42.63 34.21 -34.45
C GLU A 79 -42.26 34.67 -35.87
N GLU A 80 -43.11 35.51 -36.46
CA GLU A 80 -42.75 36.24 -37.68
C GLU A 80 -41.88 37.44 -37.30
N HIS A 81 -40.59 37.36 -37.55
CA HIS A 81 -39.64 38.42 -37.32
C HIS A 81 -39.24 39.08 -38.63
N GLU A 82 -39.15 40.41 -38.64
CA GLU A 82 -38.53 41.17 -39.72
C GLU A 82 -37.03 40.88 -39.84
N ASP A 83 -36.39 40.50 -38.73
CA ASP A 83 -34.98 40.08 -38.66
C ASP A 83 -34.88 38.70 -37.96
N ALA A 84 -34.75 37.66 -38.76
CA ALA A 84 -34.64 36.29 -38.27
C ALA A 84 -33.37 36.02 -37.40
N PHE A 85 -32.34 36.83 -37.57
CA PHE A 85 -31.09 36.70 -36.86
C PHE A 85 -31.20 37.06 -35.40
N SER A 86 -31.87 38.15 -35.08
CA SER A 86 -32.03 38.63 -33.68
C SER A 86 -32.90 37.72 -32.82
N ALA A 87 -33.83 36.96 -33.41
CA ALA A 87 -34.70 36.02 -32.70
C ALA A 87 -33.95 34.82 -32.16
N PHE A 88 -32.89 34.41 -32.79
CA PHE A 88 -32.07 33.25 -32.43
C PHE A 88 -30.83 33.57 -31.59
N VAL A 89 -30.60 34.87 -31.26
CA VAL A 89 -29.40 35.27 -30.50
C VAL A 89 -29.45 34.72 -29.07
N GLU A 90 -30.57 34.83 -28.36
CA GLU A 90 -30.72 34.34 -26.98
C GLU A 90 -30.50 32.83 -26.85
N PRO A 91 -31.21 31.95 -27.61
CA PRO A 91 -30.95 30.51 -27.57
C PRO A 91 -29.54 30.16 -27.94
N PHE A 92 -28.93 30.84 -28.87
CA PHE A 92 -27.56 30.63 -29.31
C PHE A 92 -26.54 30.94 -28.25
N VAL A 93 -26.70 32.10 -27.56
CA VAL A 93 -25.79 32.49 -26.46
C VAL A 93 -25.88 31.52 -25.29
N ILE A 94 -27.06 31.09 -24.89
CA ILE A 94 -27.26 30.12 -23.81
C ILE A 94 -26.60 28.79 -24.20
N LEU A 95 -26.80 28.31 -25.42
CA LEU A 95 -26.19 27.09 -25.92
C LEU A 95 -24.66 27.18 -25.96
N LEU A 96 -24.11 28.33 -26.35
CA LEU A 96 -22.67 28.57 -26.36
C LEU A 96 -22.07 28.50 -24.96
N ILE A 97 -22.73 29.07 -23.96
CA ILE A 97 -22.31 29.01 -22.55
C ILE A 97 -22.32 27.56 -22.04
N LEU A 98 -23.38 26.81 -22.34
CA LEU A 98 -23.49 25.39 -21.97
C LEU A 98 -22.39 24.54 -22.62
N ILE A 99 -22.09 24.76 -23.89
CA ILE A 99 -21.02 24.06 -24.61
C ILE A 99 -19.66 24.40 -24.00
N ALA A 100 -19.37 25.66 -23.70
CA ALA A 100 -18.12 26.08 -23.07
C ALA A 100 -17.95 25.43 -21.69
N ASN A 101 -19.00 25.39 -20.88
CA ASN A 101 -18.99 24.74 -19.58
C ASN A 101 -18.73 23.22 -19.71
N ALA A 102 -19.38 22.55 -20.65
CA ALA A 102 -19.18 21.14 -20.93
C ALA A 102 -17.74 20.82 -21.39
N ILE A 103 -17.16 21.65 -22.26
CA ILE A 103 -15.79 21.49 -22.73
C ILE A 103 -14.79 21.57 -21.57
N VAL A 104 -14.92 22.58 -20.69
CA VAL A 104 -14.04 22.75 -19.54
C VAL A 104 -14.16 21.56 -18.60
N GLY A 105 -15.37 21.11 -18.29
CA GLY A 105 -15.61 19.97 -17.41
C GLY A 105 -15.01 18.65 -17.97
N VAL A 106 -15.23 18.38 -19.25
CA VAL A 106 -14.68 17.19 -19.94
C VAL A 106 -13.16 17.22 -19.95
N TRP A 107 -12.56 18.36 -20.24
CA TRP A 107 -11.11 18.50 -20.24
C TRP A 107 -10.48 18.20 -18.88
N GLN A 108 -11.09 18.67 -17.79
CA GLN A 108 -10.62 18.43 -16.43
C GLN A 108 -10.74 16.96 -16.03
N GLU A 109 -11.86 16.31 -16.31
CA GLU A 109 -12.06 14.89 -16.00
C GLU A 109 -11.11 13.99 -16.80
N ARG A 110 -10.84 14.31 -18.05
CA ARG A 110 -9.92 13.54 -18.89
C ARG A 110 -8.47 13.61 -18.39
N ASN A 111 -8.03 14.75 -17.87
CA ASN A 111 -6.71 14.86 -17.25
C ASN A 111 -6.59 14.03 -15.96
N ALA A 112 -7.69 13.85 -15.23
CA ALA A 112 -7.70 13.02 -14.03
C ALA A 112 -7.58 11.51 -14.35
N GLU A 113 -8.17 11.03 -15.45
CA GLU A 113 -8.11 9.62 -15.85
C GLU A 113 -6.70 9.14 -16.23
N SER A 114 -5.86 10.01 -16.76
CA SER A 114 -4.48 9.64 -17.15
C SER A 114 -3.62 9.22 -15.94
N ALA A 115 -3.96 9.64 -14.73
CA ALA A 115 -3.25 9.26 -13.51
C ALA A 115 -3.59 7.83 -13.04
N ILE A 116 -4.71 7.27 -13.47
CA ILE A 116 -5.16 5.92 -13.08
C ILE A 116 -4.35 4.84 -13.81
N GLU A 117 -3.82 5.13 -14.98
CA GLU A 117 -2.99 4.19 -15.75
C GLU A 117 -1.70 3.80 -15.01
N ALA A 118 -1.20 4.65 -14.11
CA ALA A 118 -0.04 4.34 -13.28
C ALA A 118 -0.27 3.16 -12.31
N LEU A 119 -1.51 2.79 -12.01
CA LEU A 119 -1.85 1.64 -11.15
C LEU A 119 -1.69 0.29 -11.85
N LYS A 120 -1.52 0.26 -13.17
CA LYS A 120 -1.28 -0.97 -13.93
C LYS A 120 0.09 -1.59 -13.67
N GLU A 121 1.02 -0.88 -13.03
CA GLU A 121 2.36 -1.38 -12.66
C GLU A 121 2.31 -2.57 -11.68
N TYR A 122 1.18 -2.84 -11.02
CA TYR A 122 1.03 -3.96 -10.09
C TYR A 122 0.61 -5.27 -10.74
N GLU A 123 0.33 -5.30 -12.04
CA GLU A 123 0.06 -6.53 -12.76
C GLU A 123 1.37 -7.26 -13.10
N PRO A 124 1.53 -8.55 -12.72
CA PRO A 124 2.69 -9.32 -13.09
C PRO A 124 2.70 -9.60 -14.59
N GLU A 125 3.84 -9.30 -15.26
CA GLU A 125 3.97 -9.47 -16.71
C GLU A 125 4.11 -10.92 -17.13
N MET A 126 4.81 -11.75 -16.35
CA MET A 126 5.16 -13.14 -16.65
C MET A 126 4.87 -14.05 -15.46
N GLY A 127 4.50 -15.27 -15.76
CA GLY A 127 4.31 -16.34 -14.78
C GLY A 127 4.98 -17.65 -15.24
N LYS A 128 5.37 -18.47 -14.28
CA LYS A 128 5.97 -19.79 -14.52
C LYS A 128 4.90 -20.86 -14.36
N VAL A 129 4.57 -21.56 -15.41
CA VAL A 129 3.53 -22.60 -15.40
C VAL A 129 4.07 -23.95 -15.80
N ILE A 130 3.38 -25.00 -15.39
CA ILE A 130 3.60 -26.37 -15.84
C ILE A 130 2.38 -26.78 -16.64
N ARG A 131 2.59 -27.09 -17.92
CA ARG A 131 1.56 -27.53 -18.86
C ARG A 131 1.99 -28.80 -19.59
N GLY A 132 1.01 -29.58 -20.02
CA GLY A 132 1.26 -30.87 -20.65
C GLY A 132 1.82 -30.85 -22.08
N ASP A 133 1.91 -29.67 -22.72
CA ASP A 133 2.45 -29.50 -24.07
C ASP A 133 3.98 -29.54 -24.13
N LYS A 134 4.65 -29.19 -23.04
CA LYS A 134 6.11 -29.24 -22.89
C LYS A 134 6.49 -29.77 -21.52
N SER A 135 7.60 -30.49 -21.45
CA SER A 135 8.13 -30.92 -20.17
C SER A 135 8.81 -29.79 -19.41
N GLY A 136 8.54 -29.71 -18.10
CA GLY A 136 9.15 -28.74 -17.20
C GLY A 136 8.39 -27.41 -17.07
N VAL A 137 9.02 -26.48 -16.37
CA VAL A 137 8.44 -25.16 -16.09
C VAL A 137 8.59 -24.26 -17.31
N GLN A 138 7.49 -23.67 -17.74
CA GLN A 138 7.42 -22.75 -18.87
C GLN A 138 7.16 -21.33 -18.36
N LYS A 139 7.82 -20.36 -18.94
CA LYS A 139 7.58 -18.96 -18.67
C LYS A 139 6.64 -18.40 -19.74
N ILE A 140 5.43 -18.03 -19.31
CA ILE A 140 4.39 -17.47 -20.19
C ILE A 140 3.97 -16.07 -19.72
N ARG A 141 3.27 -15.35 -20.55
CA ARG A 141 2.66 -14.08 -20.15
C ARG A 141 1.57 -14.35 -19.11
N ALA A 142 1.54 -13.53 -18.04
CA ALA A 142 0.56 -13.69 -16.98
C ALA A 142 -0.89 -13.68 -17.48
N LYS A 143 -1.19 -12.90 -18.52
CA LYS A 143 -2.53 -12.84 -19.13
C LYS A 143 -3.00 -14.15 -19.77
N GLU A 144 -2.08 -15.05 -20.09
CA GLU A 144 -2.37 -16.36 -20.67
C GLU A 144 -2.64 -17.45 -19.63
N ILE A 145 -2.45 -17.14 -18.34
CA ILE A 145 -2.73 -18.07 -17.24
C ILE A 145 -4.25 -18.22 -17.07
N VAL A 146 -4.68 -19.46 -16.92
CA VAL A 146 -6.10 -19.80 -16.75
C VAL A 146 -6.31 -20.54 -15.43
N PRO A 147 -7.52 -20.49 -14.82
CA PRO A 147 -7.84 -21.30 -13.67
C PRO A 147 -7.58 -22.79 -13.95
N GLY A 148 -6.94 -23.46 -13.01
CA GLY A 148 -6.49 -24.84 -13.14
C GLY A 148 -5.03 -25.01 -13.57
N ASP A 149 -4.34 -23.95 -14.01
CA ASP A 149 -2.90 -24.01 -14.27
C ASP A 149 -2.11 -24.27 -13.00
N VAL A 150 -1.05 -25.06 -13.13
CA VAL A 150 -0.07 -25.24 -12.06
C VAL A 150 1.03 -24.20 -12.22
N VAL A 151 1.19 -23.36 -11.22
CA VAL A 151 2.15 -22.25 -11.20
C VAL A 151 3.22 -22.50 -10.17
N GLU A 152 4.47 -22.25 -10.53
CA GLU A 152 5.62 -22.31 -9.64
C GLU A 152 6.10 -20.89 -9.32
N VAL A 153 6.32 -20.61 -8.04
CA VAL A 153 6.78 -19.30 -7.56
C VAL A 153 8.01 -19.46 -6.67
N SER A 154 8.93 -18.52 -6.78
CA SER A 154 10.16 -18.46 -5.99
C SER A 154 10.43 -17.04 -5.51
N VAL A 155 11.45 -16.87 -4.66
CA VAL A 155 11.83 -15.57 -4.10
C VAL A 155 11.98 -14.50 -5.19
N GLY A 156 11.36 -13.36 -4.98
CA GLY A 156 11.38 -12.23 -5.90
C GLY A 156 10.29 -12.24 -6.97
N ASP A 157 9.57 -13.35 -7.14
CA ASP A 157 8.46 -13.42 -8.11
C ASP A 157 7.22 -12.69 -7.60
N LYS A 158 6.51 -12.03 -8.50
CA LYS A 158 5.14 -11.59 -8.26
C LYS A 158 4.17 -12.75 -8.48
N ILE A 159 3.16 -12.83 -7.66
CA ILE A 159 2.10 -13.82 -7.81
C ILE A 159 1.21 -13.41 -8.99
N PRO A 160 1.08 -14.26 -10.04
CA PRO A 160 0.39 -13.88 -11.28
C PRO A 160 -1.14 -13.97 -11.24
N ALA A 161 -1.67 -14.72 -10.29
CA ALA A 161 -3.12 -14.92 -10.12
C ALA A 161 -3.39 -15.40 -8.70
N ASP A 162 -4.63 -15.54 -8.29
CA ASP A 162 -4.95 -16.16 -7.02
C ASP A 162 -4.68 -17.66 -7.10
N ILE A 163 -3.85 -18.17 -6.20
CA ILE A 163 -3.28 -19.52 -6.23
C ILE A 163 -3.54 -20.24 -4.92
N ARG A 164 -4.05 -21.48 -4.98
CA ARG A 164 -4.11 -22.39 -3.85
C ARG A 164 -2.80 -23.18 -3.77
N LEU A 165 -2.08 -23.06 -2.67
CA LEU A 165 -0.84 -23.81 -2.46
C LEU A 165 -1.09 -25.32 -2.45
N ILE A 166 -0.31 -26.07 -3.22
CA ILE A 166 -0.35 -27.53 -3.26
C ILE A 166 0.91 -28.17 -2.72
N LYS A 167 2.07 -27.53 -2.90
CA LYS A 167 3.35 -28.05 -2.41
C LYS A 167 4.32 -26.91 -2.13
N ILE A 168 5.01 -26.99 -1.00
CA ILE A 168 6.09 -26.09 -0.63
C ILE A 168 7.41 -26.85 -0.74
N PHE A 169 8.34 -26.33 -1.56
CA PHE A 169 9.66 -26.96 -1.79
C PHE A 169 10.71 -26.52 -0.77
N SER A 170 10.52 -25.37 -0.16
CA SER A 170 11.35 -24.87 0.94
C SER A 170 10.73 -25.22 2.29
N THR A 171 11.44 -24.95 3.38
CA THR A 171 10.90 -25.18 4.73
C THR A 171 9.69 -24.30 5.01
N THR A 172 9.74 -23.04 4.56
CA THR A 172 8.64 -22.08 4.68
C THR A 172 8.51 -21.26 3.40
N ILE A 173 7.32 -20.76 3.16
CA ILE A 173 7.08 -19.74 2.15
C ILE A 173 6.50 -18.50 2.82
N ARG A 174 7.08 -17.35 2.55
CA ARG A 174 6.64 -16.06 3.08
C ARG A 174 6.26 -15.15 1.94
N ILE A 175 5.13 -14.51 2.09
CA ILE A 175 4.56 -13.62 1.07
C ILE A 175 4.41 -12.22 1.66
N ASP A 176 4.90 -11.24 0.93
CA ASP A 176 4.66 -9.82 1.21
C ASP A 176 3.32 -9.42 0.62
N GLN A 177 2.32 -9.29 1.48
CA GLN A 177 0.95 -8.90 1.14
C GLN A 177 0.65 -7.43 1.41
N SER A 178 1.66 -6.59 1.55
CA SER A 178 1.48 -5.17 1.87
C SER A 178 0.54 -4.43 0.92
N ILE A 179 0.50 -4.83 -0.33
CA ILE A 179 -0.41 -4.27 -1.34
C ILE A 179 -1.90 -4.52 -1.02
N LEU A 180 -2.23 -5.62 -0.34
CA LEU A 180 -3.60 -5.96 0.06
C LEU A 180 -3.93 -5.53 1.49
N THR A 181 -2.98 -5.66 2.40
CA THR A 181 -3.20 -5.48 3.85
C THR A 181 -2.61 -4.19 4.40
N GLY A 182 -1.70 -3.55 3.65
CA GLY A 182 -0.94 -2.40 4.13
C GLY A 182 0.21 -2.74 5.10
N GLU A 183 0.31 -3.99 5.55
CA GLU A 183 1.31 -4.38 6.53
C GLU A 183 2.64 -4.78 5.88
N SER A 184 3.75 -4.28 6.42
CA SER A 184 5.10 -4.55 5.92
C SER A 184 5.63 -5.94 6.29
N ILE A 185 4.98 -6.63 7.22
CA ILE A 185 5.38 -7.95 7.68
C ILE A 185 4.91 -9.01 6.71
N SER A 186 5.83 -9.86 6.23
CA SER A 186 5.50 -10.99 5.38
C SER A 186 4.73 -12.08 6.14
N VAL A 187 3.82 -12.73 5.44
CA VAL A 187 2.94 -13.77 5.99
C VAL A 187 3.47 -15.14 5.62
N ILE A 188 3.53 -16.05 6.61
CA ILE A 188 3.90 -17.45 6.39
C ILE A 188 2.68 -18.20 5.87
N LYS A 189 2.82 -18.89 4.74
CA LYS A 189 1.76 -19.67 4.12
C LYS A 189 1.98 -21.18 4.35
N HIS A 190 0.89 -21.94 4.27
CA HIS A 190 0.90 -23.41 4.41
C HIS A 190 -0.08 -24.05 3.42
N THR A 191 -0.09 -25.37 3.33
CA THR A 191 -0.93 -26.13 2.40
C THR A 191 -2.20 -26.69 3.05
N ASP A 192 -2.33 -26.61 4.36
CA ASP A 192 -3.48 -27.18 5.08
C ASP A 192 -4.77 -26.42 4.82
N PRO A 193 -5.93 -27.10 4.75
CA PRO A 193 -7.21 -26.44 4.61
C PRO A 193 -7.52 -25.49 5.78
N ILE A 194 -8.17 -24.38 5.48
CA ILE A 194 -8.64 -23.42 6.48
C ILE A 194 -10.10 -23.81 6.86
N PRO A 195 -10.40 -24.09 8.14
CA PRO A 195 -11.72 -24.60 8.53
C PRO A 195 -12.89 -23.65 8.27
N ASP A 196 -12.65 -22.33 8.33
CA ASP A 196 -13.68 -21.33 8.15
C ASP A 196 -13.92 -21.04 6.65
N PRO A 197 -15.09 -21.43 6.07
CA PRO A 197 -15.40 -21.16 4.67
C PRO A 197 -15.60 -19.67 4.36
N ARG A 198 -15.77 -18.82 5.38
CA ARG A 198 -15.95 -17.37 5.28
C ARG A 198 -14.74 -16.59 5.77
N ALA A 199 -13.58 -17.22 5.84
CA ALA A 199 -12.36 -16.56 6.28
C ALA A 199 -12.07 -15.29 5.46
N VAL A 200 -11.61 -14.24 6.13
CA VAL A 200 -11.10 -13.04 5.46
C VAL A 200 -9.77 -13.33 4.78
N ASN A 201 -9.38 -12.50 3.81
CA ASN A 201 -8.16 -12.72 3.04
C ASN A 201 -6.90 -12.87 3.91
N GLN A 202 -6.82 -12.16 5.03
CA GLN A 202 -5.70 -12.27 5.97
C GLN A 202 -5.58 -13.64 6.63
N ASP A 203 -6.69 -14.34 6.81
CA ASP A 203 -6.74 -15.68 7.44
C ASP A 203 -6.59 -16.82 6.44
N LYS A 204 -6.67 -16.53 5.15
CA LYS A 204 -6.47 -17.51 4.08
C LYS A 204 -4.99 -17.80 3.85
N LYS A 205 -4.36 -18.49 4.78
CA LYS A 205 -2.91 -18.75 4.77
C LYS A 205 -2.46 -19.83 3.79
N ASN A 206 -3.37 -20.43 3.07
CA ASN A 206 -3.07 -21.40 2.00
C ASN A 206 -3.30 -20.83 0.59
N ILE A 207 -3.65 -19.55 0.48
CA ILE A 207 -3.88 -18.84 -0.77
C ILE A 207 -2.79 -17.80 -0.99
N LEU A 208 -2.23 -17.78 -2.19
CA LEU A 208 -1.35 -16.72 -2.68
C LEU A 208 -2.19 -15.75 -3.51
N PHE A 209 -2.17 -14.48 -3.15
CA PHE A 209 -2.98 -13.46 -3.83
C PHE A 209 -2.23 -12.79 -4.97
N SER A 210 -2.92 -12.56 -6.08
CA SER A 210 -2.37 -11.85 -7.23
C SER A 210 -1.81 -10.48 -6.85
N GLY A 211 -0.67 -10.13 -7.41
CA GLY A 211 0.00 -8.84 -7.20
C GLY A 211 0.91 -8.77 -5.97
N THR A 212 0.87 -9.76 -5.09
CA THR A 212 1.77 -9.87 -3.94
C THR A 212 3.12 -10.45 -4.36
N ASN A 213 4.14 -10.28 -3.53
CA ASN A 213 5.51 -10.73 -3.83
C ASN A 213 5.93 -11.88 -2.91
N VAL A 214 6.71 -12.80 -3.45
CA VAL A 214 7.35 -13.86 -2.65
C VAL A 214 8.57 -13.28 -1.93
N ALA A 215 8.50 -13.20 -0.61
CA ALA A 215 9.60 -12.70 0.21
C ALA A 215 10.64 -13.78 0.51
N ALA A 216 10.22 -15.02 0.71
CA ALA A 216 11.10 -16.15 0.96
C ALA A 216 10.45 -17.48 0.55
N GLY A 217 11.24 -18.42 0.07
CA GLY A 217 10.81 -19.77 -0.24
C GLY A 217 10.47 -20.02 -1.70
N LYS A 218 10.13 -21.28 -1.98
CA LYS A 218 9.71 -21.76 -3.29
C LYS A 218 8.51 -22.70 -3.12
N ALA A 219 7.50 -22.51 -3.93
CA ALA A 219 6.27 -23.28 -3.85
C ALA A 219 5.61 -23.49 -5.21
N ARG A 220 4.67 -24.41 -5.23
CA ARG A 220 3.83 -24.70 -6.38
C ARG A 220 2.38 -24.66 -5.96
N GLY A 221 1.52 -24.13 -6.81
CA GLY A 221 0.10 -24.03 -6.54
C GLY A 221 -0.74 -24.12 -7.80
N ILE A 222 -2.04 -24.28 -7.59
CA ILE A 222 -3.03 -24.30 -8.65
C ILE A 222 -3.78 -22.98 -8.69
N VAL A 223 -3.93 -22.41 -9.88
CA VAL A 223 -4.68 -21.14 -10.08
C VAL A 223 -6.16 -21.39 -9.83
N ILE A 224 -6.75 -20.62 -8.94
CA ILE A 224 -8.18 -20.71 -8.56
C ILE A 224 -9.02 -19.53 -9.06
N GLY A 225 -8.39 -18.40 -9.35
CA GLY A 225 -9.06 -17.22 -9.86
C GLY A 225 -8.11 -16.35 -10.68
N THR A 226 -8.65 -15.72 -11.71
CA THR A 226 -7.90 -14.84 -12.62
C THR A 226 -8.68 -13.56 -12.87
N GLY A 227 -7.98 -12.49 -13.26
CA GLY A 227 -8.58 -11.22 -13.64
C GLY A 227 -9.47 -10.62 -12.54
N LEU A 228 -10.72 -10.38 -12.83
CA LEU A 228 -11.70 -9.81 -11.88
C LEU A 228 -12.09 -10.76 -10.74
N ASN A 229 -11.83 -12.05 -10.87
CA ASN A 229 -12.12 -13.06 -9.84
C ASN A 229 -10.99 -13.18 -8.81
N THR A 230 -9.92 -12.42 -8.94
CA THR A 230 -8.88 -12.31 -7.93
C THR A 230 -9.31 -11.38 -6.80
N ALA A 231 -8.65 -11.45 -5.64
CA ALA A 231 -8.92 -10.55 -4.52
C ALA A 231 -8.75 -9.07 -4.91
N ILE A 232 -7.70 -8.75 -5.65
CA ILE A 232 -7.46 -7.39 -6.18
C ILE A 232 -8.56 -7.00 -7.16
N GLY A 233 -8.99 -7.90 -8.03
CA GLY A 233 -10.06 -7.66 -9.00
C GLY A 233 -11.40 -7.37 -8.32
N LYS A 234 -11.74 -8.08 -7.26
CA LYS A 234 -12.93 -7.84 -6.45
C LYS A 234 -12.90 -6.49 -5.75
N ILE A 235 -11.78 -6.12 -5.16
CA ILE A 235 -11.59 -4.80 -4.53
C ILE A 235 -11.79 -3.70 -5.57
N ARG A 236 -11.23 -3.85 -6.75
CA ARG A 236 -11.40 -2.89 -7.84
C ARG A 236 -12.85 -2.75 -8.29
N THR A 237 -13.58 -3.86 -8.38
CA THR A 237 -15.01 -3.86 -8.72
C THR A 237 -15.83 -3.13 -7.67
N GLU A 238 -15.58 -3.37 -6.38
CA GLU A 238 -16.25 -2.67 -5.28
C GLU A 238 -15.96 -1.16 -5.31
N MET A 239 -14.73 -0.76 -5.60
CA MET A 239 -14.36 0.66 -5.73
C MET A 239 -15.09 1.34 -6.89
N SER A 240 -15.32 0.64 -8.00
CA SER A 240 -16.03 1.19 -9.16
C SER A 240 -17.55 1.28 -8.98
N GLU A 241 -18.13 0.45 -8.12
CA GLU A 241 -19.57 0.44 -7.80
C GLU A 241 -19.97 1.45 -6.72
N THR A 242 -19.01 2.08 -6.05
CA THR A 242 -19.28 3.09 -5.03
C THR A 242 -19.87 4.34 -5.69
N GLU A 243 -21.08 4.73 -5.28
CA GLU A 243 -21.73 5.95 -5.74
C GLU A 243 -20.92 7.19 -5.29
N GLU A 244 -20.75 8.16 -6.19
CA GLU A 244 -20.16 9.44 -5.84
C GLU A 244 -21.10 10.20 -4.91
N ILE A 245 -20.66 10.50 -3.71
CA ILE A 245 -21.37 11.36 -2.76
C ILE A 245 -21.17 12.80 -3.21
N LYS A 246 -22.27 13.54 -3.34
CA LYS A 246 -22.22 14.96 -3.69
C LYS A 246 -21.50 15.79 -2.62
N THR A 247 -20.67 16.72 -3.07
CA THR A 247 -19.99 17.65 -2.16
C THR A 247 -20.98 18.63 -1.52
N PRO A 248 -20.65 19.23 -0.37
CA PRO A 248 -21.49 20.26 0.25
C PRO A 248 -21.83 21.41 -0.68
N LEU A 249 -20.90 21.86 -1.51
CA LEU A 249 -21.13 22.91 -2.49
C LEU A 249 -22.14 22.48 -3.56
N GLN A 250 -22.02 21.25 -4.08
CA GLN A 250 -22.99 20.70 -5.03
C GLN A 250 -24.40 20.61 -4.44
N GLN A 251 -24.53 20.15 -3.20
CA GLN A 251 -25.81 20.10 -2.50
C GLN A 251 -26.42 21.49 -2.34
N LYS A 252 -25.61 22.48 -1.94
CA LYS A 252 -26.06 23.89 -1.81
C LYS A 252 -26.48 24.46 -3.16
N LEU A 253 -25.77 24.16 -4.22
CA LEU A 253 -26.11 24.60 -5.57
C LEU A 253 -27.39 23.97 -6.08
N ASP A 254 -27.61 22.67 -5.79
CA ASP A 254 -28.84 21.97 -6.14
C ASP A 254 -30.05 22.56 -5.40
N GLU A 255 -29.92 22.84 -4.09
CA GLU A 255 -30.94 23.51 -3.30
C GLU A 255 -31.23 24.94 -3.83
N PHE A 256 -30.18 25.70 -4.12
CA PHE A 256 -30.29 27.02 -4.69
C PHE A 256 -31.00 27.00 -6.04
N GLY A 257 -30.61 26.06 -6.93
CA GLY A 257 -31.24 25.89 -8.23
C GLY A 257 -32.71 25.52 -8.13
N GLU A 258 -33.06 24.64 -7.18
CA GLU A 258 -34.46 24.28 -6.93
C GLU A 258 -35.30 25.46 -6.40
N GLN A 259 -34.78 26.18 -5.42
CA GLN A 259 -35.45 27.40 -4.89
C GLN A 259 -35.57 28.46 -5.96
N LEU A 260 -34.52 28.73 -6.71
CA LEU A 260 -34.51 29.68 -7.81
C LEU A 260 -35.51 29.31 -8.89
N SER A 261 -35.60 28.02 -9.26
CA SER A 261 -36.59 27.52 -10.21
C SER A 261 -38.02 27.77 -9.73
N LYS A 262 -38.32 27.53 -8.46
CA LYS A 262 -39.62 27.77 -7.86
C LYS A 262 -39.97 29.27 -7.87
N VAL A 263 -39.05 30.10 -7.43
CA VAL A 263 -39.26 31.55 -7.38
C VAL A 263 -39.46 32.15 -8.78
N ILE A 264 -38.63 31.74 -9.74
CA ILE A 264 -38.76 32.19 -11.14
C ILE A 264 -40.10 31.75 -11.72
N SER A 265 -40.50 30.48 -11.51
CA SER A 265 -41.77 29.95 -11.99
C SER A 265 -42.96 30.73 -11.43
N VAL A 266 -42.94 31.06 -10.13
CA VAL A 266 -43.99 31.85 -9.48
C VAL A 266 -44.04 33.27 -10.05
N ILE A 267 -42.89 33.91 -10.21
CA ILE A 267 -42.80 35.29 -10.77
C ILE A 267 -43.30 35.28 -12.22
N CYS A 268 -42.88 34.31 -13.04
CA CYS A 268 -43.30 34.22 -14.43
C CYS A 268 -44.80 34.00 -14.57
N VAL A 269 -45.38 33.12 -13.76
CA VAL A 269 -46.83 32.88 -13.74
C VAL A 269 -47.55 34.12 -13.23
N ALA A 270 -47.06 34.83 -12.23
CA ALA A 270 -47.65 36.06 -11.70
C ALA A 270 -47.64 37.18 -12.73
N VAL A 271 -46.54 37.38 -13.45
CA VAL A 271 -46.43 38.37 -14.51
C VAL A 271 -47.39 38.07 -15.64
N TRP A 272 -47.48 36.80 -16.06
CA TRP A 272 -48.43 36.37 -17.09
C TRP A 272 -49.88 36.58 -16.61
N ALA A 273 -50.21 36.18 -15.40
CA ALA A 273 -51.57 36.30 -14.83
C ALA A 273 -52.01 37.78 -14.60
N ILE A 274 -51.10 38.64 -14.17
CA ILE A 274 -51.40 40.08 -13.96
C ILE A 274 -51.82 40.73 -15.28
N ASN A 275 -51.27 40.28 -16.39
CA ASN A 275 -51.53 40.83 -17.71
C ASN A 275 -52.75 40.20 -18.43
N ILE A 276 -53.52 39.35 -17.75
CA ILE A 276 -54.73 38.69 -18.35
C ILE A 276 -55.71 39.71 -18.93
N GLY A 277 -55.89 40.83 -18.25
CA GLY A 277 -56.75 41.92 -18.69
C GLY A 277 -56.30 42.59 -19.98
N HIS A 278 -55.04 42.43 -20.39
CA HIS A 278 -54.44 43.03 -21.59
C HIS A 278 -54.34 42.05 -22.76
N PHE A 279 -54.78 40.81 -22.63
CA PHE A 279 -54.67 39.77 -23.68
C PHE A 279 -55.51 40.13 -24.93
N ASN A 280 -56.59 40.89 -24.74
CA ASN A 280 -57.50 41.31 -25.82
C ASN A 280 -57.15 42.68 -26.42
N ASP A 281 -56.01 43.31 -26.02
CA ASP A 281 -55.62 44.61 -26.53
C ASP A 281 -55.41 44.59 -28.05
N PRO A 282 -55.85 45.66 -28.76
CA PRO A 282 -55.65 45.79 -30.20
C PRO A 282 -54.19 45.76 -30.65
N ALA A 283 -53.26 46.17 -29.76
CA ALA A 283 -51.83 46.09 -30.03
C ALA A 283 -51.30 44.66 -30.26
N HIS A 284 -52.02 43.63 -29.79
CA HIS A 284 -51.67 42.24 -29.93
C HIS A 284 -52.56 41.52 -30.97
N GLY A 285 -53.19 42.25 -31.86
CA GLY A 285 -54.04 41.74 -32.93
C GLY A 285 -55.44 41.37 -32.53
N GLY A 286 -55.94 41.76 -31.36
CA GLY A 286 -57.33 41.60 -30.90
C GLY A 286 -57.73 40.18 -30.54
N SER A 287 -56.82 39.19 -30.59
CA SER A 287 -57.06 37.79 -30.23
C SER A 287 -56.53 37.53 -28.82
N TRP A 288 -57.37 36.90 -27.99
CA TRP A 288 -56.98 36.51 -26.63
C TRP A 288 -55.77 35.55 -26.63
N ILE A 289 -55.76 34.63 -27.59
CA ILE A 289 -54.62 33.66 -27.73
C ILE A 289 -53.34 34.38 -28.10
N LYS A 290 -53.34 35.36 -29.02
CA LYS A 290 -52.18 36.13 -29.40
C LYS A 290 -51.61 36.95 -28.24
N GLY A 291 -52.49 37.54 -27.45
CA GLY A 291 -52.10 38.26 -26.24
C GLY A 291 -51.50 37.34 -25.18
N ALA A 292 -52.09 36.18 -24.97
CA ALA A 292 -51.59 35.16 -24.06
C ALA A 292 -50.16 34.72 -24.46
N VAL A 293 -49.94 34.46 -25.75
CA VAL A 293 -48.61 34.07 -26.28
C VAL A 293 -47.58 35.23 -26.12
N TYR A 294 -48.00 36.47 -26.37
CA TYR A 294 -47.12 37.62 -26.22
C TYR A 294 -46.62 37.77 -24.76
N TYR A 295 -47.50 37.71 -23.78
CA TYR A 295 -47.14 37.81 -22.37
C TYR A 295 -46.40 36.56 -21.86
N PHE A 296 -46.67 35.38 -22.44
CA PHE A 296 -45.90 34.18 -22.18
C PHE A 296 -44.43 34.34 -22.64
N LYS A 297 -44.21 34.96 -23.79
CA LYS A 297 -42.83 35.28 -24.25
C LYS A 297 -42.13 36.24 -23.28
N ILE A 298 -42.82 37.24 -22.79
CA ILE A 298 -42.27 38.16 -21.80
C ILE A 298 -41.91 37.42 -20.52
N ALA A 299 -42.75 36.47 -20.07
CA ALA A 299 -42.48 35.65 -18.90
C ALA A 299 -41.23 34.75 -19.13
N VAL A 300 -41.10 34.15 -20.29
CA VAL A 300 -39.93 33.35 -20.64
C VAL A 300 -38.66 34.21 -20.71
N ALA A 301 -38.75 35.39 -21.31
CA ALA A 301 -37.62 36.33 -21.34
C ALA A 301 -37.19 36.76 -19.92
N LEU A 302 -38.14 36.99 -19.02
CA LEU A 302 -37.86 37.28 -17.62
C LEU A 302 -37.17 36.09 -16.94
N ALA A 303 -37.62 34.86 -17.19
CA ALA A 303 -37.02 33.66 -16.67
C ALA A 303 -35.54 33.53 -17.13
N VAL A 304 -35.29 33.73 -18.41
CA VAL A 304 -33.92 33.68 -18.97
C VAL A 304 -33.03 34.76 -18.35
N ALA A 305 -33.58 35.99 -18.20
CA ALA A 305 -32.83 37.09 -17.58
C ALA A 305 -32.54 36.87 -16.09
N ALA A 306 -33.39 36.15 -15.39
CA ALA A 306 -33.23 35.85 -13.96
C ALA A 306 -32.28 34.69 -13.66
N ILE A 307 -32.06 33.80 -14.60
CA ILE A 307 -31.18 32.64 -14.41
C ILE A 307 -29.71 33.06 -14.52
N PRO A 308 -28.86 32.75 -13.53
CA PRO A 308 -27.43 33.08 -13.58
C PRO A 308 -26.69 32.13 -14.54
N GLU A 309 -26.68 32.44 -15.81
CA GLU A 309 -26.17 31.58 -16.92
C GLU A 309 -24.69 31.27 -16.79
N GLY A 310 -23.88 32.20 -16.28
CA GLY A 310 -22.44 32.03 -16.09
C GLY A 310 -22.06 31.30 -14.81
N LEU A 311 -22.97 31.01 -13.91
CA LEU A 311 -22.64 30.39 -12.62
C LEU A 311 -22.00 29.03 -12.72
N PRO A 312 -22.50 28.06 -13.54
CA PRO A 312 -21.84 26.78 -13.71
C PRO A 312 -20.41 26.89 -14.27
N ALA A 313 -20.20 27.77 -15.24
CA ALA A 313 -18.86 28.01 -15.82
C ALA A 313 -17.89 28.62 -14.81
N VAL A 314 -18.35 29.58 -14.01
CA VAL A 314 -17.53 30.20 -12.96
C VAL A 314 -17.12 29.17 -11.91
N ILE A 315 -18.05 28.32 -11.46
CA ILE A 315 -17.78 27.26 -10.48
C ILE A 315 -16.73 26.29 -11.03
N THR A 316 -16.92 25.80 -12.24
CA THR A 316 -15.98 24.89 -12.90
C THR A 316 -14.59 25.52 -13.02
N THR A 317 -14.51 26.78 -13.41
CA THR A 317 -13.25 27.52 -13.51
C THR A 317 -12.56 27.66 -12.16
N CYS A 318 -13.31 27.98 -11.10
CA CYS A 318 -12.75 28.09 -9.74
C CYS A 318 -12.19 26.75 -9.24
N LEU A 319 -12.90 25.65 -9.46
CA LEU A 319 -12.42 24.33 -9.11
C LEU A 319 -11.18 23.93 -9.93
N ALA A 320 -11.14 24.29 -11.21
CA ALA A 320 -9.98 24.07 -12.07
C ALA A 320 -8.74 24.84 -11.58
N LEU A 321 -8.90 26.07 -11.16
CA LEU A 321 -7.81 26.88 -10.56
C LEU A 321 -7.33 26.26 -9.24
N GLY A 322 -8.24 25.77 -8.42
CA GLY A 322 -7.92 25.06 -7.19
C GLY A 322 -7.11 23.80 -7.46
N THR A 323 -7.52 23.00 -8.44
CA THR A 323 -6.80 21.81 -8.89
C THR A 323 -5.37 22.14 -9.34
N ARG A 324 -5.21 23.22 -10.10
CA ARG A 324 -3.89 23.68 -10.55
C ARG A 324 -2.98 24.09 -9.39
N ARG A 325 -3.53 24.78 -8.40
CA ARG A 325 -2.77 25.14 -7.19
C ARG A 325 -2.35 23.91 -6.39
N MET A 326 -3.22 22.92 -6.28
CA MET A 326 -2.90 21.67 -5.60
C MET A 326 -1.81 20.88 -6.35
N ALA A 327 -1.83 20.87 -7.67
CA ALA A 327 -0.79 20.24 -8.49
C ALA A 327 0.58 20.89 -8.23
N LYS A 328 0.66 22.19 -8.03
CA LYS A 328 1.88 22.90 -7.63
C LYS A 328 2.38 22.50 -6.24
N LYS A 329 1.51 21.98 -5.40
CA LYS A 329 1.83 21.44 -4.05
C LYS A 329 2.03 19.92 -4.07
N ASN A 330 2.23 19.32 -5.24
CA ASN A 330 2.44 17.88 -5.43
C ASN A 330 1.22 17.01 -5.08
N ALA A 331 0.02 17.58 -5.08
CA ALA A 331 -1.22 16.85 -4.88
C ALA A 331 -1.94 16.65 -6.22
N ILE A 332 -2.25 15.41 -6.57
CA ILE A 332 -2.98 15.05 -7.78
C ILE A 332 -4.47 14.95 -7.46
N VAL A 333 -5.26 15.80 -8.09
CA VAL A 333 -6.71 15.79 -7.95
C VAL A 333 -7.34 15.01 -9.10
N ARG A 334 -8.09 13.96 -8.79
CA ARG A 334 -8.76 13.11 -9.79
C ARG A 334 -10.18 13.56 -10.12
N SER A 335 -10.79 14.29 -9.23
CA SER A 335 -12.16 14.78 -9.38
C SER A 335 -12.21 16.24 -8.98
N LEU A 336 -12.78 17.10 -9.83
CA LEU A 336 -12.92 18.54 -9.54
C LEU A 336 -13.67 18.80 -8.22
N PRO A 337 -14.79 18.12 -7.94
CA PRO A 337 -15.49 18.34 -6.67
C PRO A 337 -14.67 18.00 -5.43
N SER A 338 -13.66 17.14 -5.55
CA SER A 338 -12.80 16.76 -4.42
C SER A 338 -11.97 17.94 -3.88
N VAL A 339 -11.68 18.94 -4.69
CA VAL A 339 -10.99 20.16 -4.25
C VAL A 339 -11.82 20.89 -3.20
N GLU A 340 -13.10 21.02 -3.45
CA GLU A 340 -14.02 21.68 -2.53
C GLU A 340 -14.22 20.82 -1.26
N THR A 341 -14.40 19.52 -1.41
CA THR A 341 -14.53 18.58 -0.29
C THR A 341 -13.31 18.66 0.63
N LEU A 342 -12.11 18.72 0.07
CA LEU A 342 -10.88 18.86 0.84
C LEU A 342 -10.85 20.19 1.61
N GLY A 343 -11.32 21.29 0.99
CA GLY A 343 -11.43 22.60 1.63
C GLY A 343 -12.40 22.64 2.81
N CYS A 344 -13.42 21.80 2.81
CA CYS A 344 -14.45 21.70 3.86
C CYS A 344 -14.16 20.56 4.85
N THR A 345 -13.05 19.86 4.72
CA THR A 345 -12.72 18.71 5.54
C THR A 345 -12.59 19.07 7.01
N SER A 346 -13.31 18.37 7.86
CA SER A 346 -13.23 18.48 9.32
C SER A 346 -12.50 17.30 9.97
N VAL A 347 -12.42 16.17 9.27
CA VAL A 347 -11.76 14.94 9.74
C VAL A 347 -10.94 14.34 8.60
N ILE A 348 -9.71 13.95 8.91
CA ILE A 348 -8.85 13.16 8.03
C ILE A 348 -8.63 11.80 8.67
N CYS A 349 -9.05 10.74 7.97
CA CYS A 349 -8.75 9.37 8.35
C CYS A 349 -7.56 8.90 7.54
N SER A 350 -6.46 8.60 8.21
CA SER A 350 -5.20 8.22 7.57
C SER A 350 -4.82 6.79 7.90
N ASP A 351 -4.41 6.05 6.89
CA ASP A 351 -3.72 4.77 7.08
C ASP A 351 -2.33 5.03 7.66
N LYS A 352 -1.84 4.15 8.50
CA LYS A 352 -0.51 4.26 9.10
C LYS A 352 0.58 3.86 8.11
N THR A 353 0.54 2.61 7.66
CA THR A 353 1.62 1.99 6.91
C THR A 353 1.70 2.54 5.48
N GLY A 354 2.87 3.04 5.10
CA GLY A 354 3.13 3.61 3.77
C GLY A 354 2.60 5.02 3.56
N THR A 355 1.66 5.50 4.38
CA THR A 355 1.13 6.87 4.34
C THR A 355 1.80 7.76 5.38
N LEU A 356 1.63 7.42 6.66
CA LEU A 356 2.29 8.12 7.77
C LEU A 356 3.71 7.62 7.98
N THR A 357 3.98 6.39 7.60
CA THR A 357 5.30 5.77 7.67
C THR A 357 5.87 5.56 6.28
N THR A 358 7.18 5.29 6.21
CA THR A 358 7.86 5.06 4.94
C THR A 358 7.59 3.67 4.35
N ASN A 359 6.95 2.78 5.10
CA ASN A 359 6.77 1.36 4.78
C ASN A 359 8.10 0.63 4.50
N GLN A 360 9.17 1.10 5.13
CA GLN A 360 10.51 0.55 5.00
C GLN A 360 11.06 0.28 6.39
N MET A 361 11.24 -1.01 6.71
CA MET A 361 11.85 -1.38 7.99
C MET A 361 13.30 -0.88 8.03
N SER A 362 13.68 -0.28 9.14
CA SER A 362 15.07 0.11 9.37
C SER A 362 15.47 -0.14 10.82
N VAL A 363 16.75 -0.48 11.03
CA VAL A 363 17.30 -0.61 12.36
C VAL A 363 17.58 0.81 12.90
N SER A 364 16.96 1.14 14.03
CA SER A 364 17.16 2.43 14.67
C SER A 364 18.04 2.36 15.91
N ARG A 365 18.05 1.23 16.59
CA ARG A 365 18.86 0.99 17.78
C ARG A 365 19.45 -0.40 17.77
N MET A 366 20.61 -0.55 18.40
CA MET A 366 21.24 -1.84 18.66
C MET A 366 22.07 -1.74 19.93
N PHE A 367 22.32 -2.87 20.58
CA PHE A 367 23.22 -2.93 21.70
C PHE A 367 24.09 -4.18 21.69
N ILE A 368 25.27 -4.04 22.29
CA ILE A 368 26.25 -5.10 22.52
C ILE A 368 26.76 -4.98 23.95
N PHE A 369 27.45 -5.98 24.44
CA PHE A 369 28.16 -5.88 25.71
C PHE A 369 29.43 -5.04 25.58
N GLU A 370 29.63 -4.08 26.47
CA GLU A 370 30.88 -3.39 26.67
C GLU A 370 31.81 -4.19 27.58
N LYS A 371 31.26 -4.62 28.72
CA LYS A 371 32.04 -5.25 29.79
C LYS A 371 31.12 -6.12 30.65
N ILE A 372 31.63 -7.28 31.03
CA ILE A 372 31.00 -8.17 32.01
C ILE A 372 31.96 -8.39 33.17
N GLU A 373 31.58 -7.98 34.37
CA GLU A 373 32.32 -8.21 35.64
C GLU A 373 31.37 -8.94 36.61
N GLY A 374 31.55 -10.26 36.72
CA GLY A 374 30.67 -11.07 37.60
C GLY A 374 29.19 -11.02 37.19
N SER A 375 28.32 -10.49 38.05
CA SER A 375 26.90 -10.26 37.73
C SER A 375 26.62 -8.88 37.17
N ASP A 376 27.62 -7.97 37.20
CA ASP A 376 27.50 -6.63 36.61
C ASP A 376 27.90 -6.63 35.15
N SER A 377 27.14 -5.89 34.36
CA SER A 377 27.40 -5.73 32.93
C SER A 377 27.03 -4.35 32.46
N ASN A 378 27.80 -3.84 31.53
CA ASN A 378 27.50 -2.60 30.82
C ASN A 378 27.21 -2.91 29.36
N PHE A 379 26.18 -2.29 28.83
CA PHE A 379 25.85 -2.35 27.41
C PHE A 379 26.28 -1.09 26.70
N LEU A 380 26.74 -1.26 25.46
CA LEU A 380 26.89 -0.15 24.51
C LEU A 380 25.64 -0.09 23.65
N GLU A 381 24.88 0.97 23.81
CA GLU A 381 23.66 1.23 23.06
C GLU A 381 23.96 2.21 21.93
N PHE A 382 23.74 1.78 20.70
CA PHE A 382 23.97 2.57 19.50
C PHE A 382 22.66 3.03 18.90
N GLU A 383 22.66 4.24 18.36
CA GLU A 383 21.57 4.78 17.54
C GLU A 383 22.03 4.88 16.10
N ILE A 384 21.18 4.43 15.18
CA ILE A 384 21.46 4.45 13.74
C ILE A 384 20.51 5.42 13.06
N THR A 385 21.06 6.32 12.25
CA THR A 385 20.27 7.29 11.49
C THR A 385 19.82 6.71 10.15
N GLY A 386 18.82 7.35 9.55
CA GLY A 386 18.24 6.93 8.29
C GLY A 386 17.01 6.02 8.49
N SER A 387 16.00 6.26 7.69
CA SER A 387 14.68 5.65 7.82
C SER A 387 14.23 4.90 6.58
N THR A 388 15.09 4.77 5.59
CA THR A 388 14.80 4.13 4.30
C THR A 388 15.79 3.00 4.04
N TYR A 389 15.62 2.30 2.91
CA TYR A 389 16.59 1.30 2.45
C TYR A 389 17.85 1.92 1.83
N GLU A 390 17.97 3.23 1.83
CA GLU A 390 19.20 3.89 1.40
C GLU A 390 20.35 3.53 2.34
N PRO A 391 21.49 3.01 1.83
CA PRO A 391 22.59 2.52 2.65
C PRO A 391 23.50 3.65 3.16
N ILE A 392 22.93 4.80 3.46
CA ILE A 392 23.62 5.98 3.97
C ILE A 392 23.04 6.33 5.34
N GLY A 393 23.90 6.36 6.32
CA GLY A 393 23.54 6.71 7.69
C GLY A 393 24.74 6.66 8.60
N ASP A 394 24.57 7.18 9.81
CA ASP A 394 25.62 7.27 10.81
C ASP A 394 25.24 6.46 12.05
N VAL A 395 26.26 6.01 12.77
CA VAL A 395 26.13 5.31 14.04
C VAL A 395 26.54 6.25 15.17
N TYR A 396 25.67 6.40 16.16
CA TYR A 396 25.91 7.26 17.33
C TYR A 396 25.96 6.43 18.61
N LEU A 397 26.90 6.74 19.47
CA LEU A 397 27.00 6.22 20.82
C LEU A 397 26.95 7.39 21.80
N LYS A 398 25.95 7.41 22.69
CA LYS A 398 25.71 8.49 23.67
C LYS A 398 25.71 9.90 23.02
N GLY A 399 25.12 10.01 21.83
CA GLY A 399 25.03 11.26 21.10
C GLY A 399 26.24 11.65 20.29
N GLN A 400 27.33 10.87 20.31
CA GLN A 400 28.54 11.11 19.55
C GLN A 400 28.66 10.13 18.39
N LYS A 401 29.03 10.65 17.23
CA LYS A 401 29.25 9.82 16.04
C LYS A 401 30.47 8.93 16.25
N VAL A 402 30.31 7.62 16.02
CA VAL A 402 31.35 6.61 16.16
C VAL A 402 31.51 5.81 14.88
N LYS A 403 32.70 5.18 14.74
CA LYS A 403 32.94 4.23 13.63
C LYS A 403 32.74 2.80 14.14
N ALA A 404 31.92 2.04 13.48
CA ALA A 404 31.65 0.64 13.85
C ALA A 404 32.91 -0.25 13.76
N ALA A 405 33.87 0.09 12.94
CA ALA A 405 35.14 -0.64 12.82
C ALA A 405 36.01 -0.62 14.08
N GLU A 406 35.78 0.31 15.01
CA GLU A 406 36.48 0.38 16.30
C GLU A 406 35.95 -0.67 17.31
N PHE A 407 34.84 -1.31 17.03
CA PHE A 407 34.21 -2.29 17.90
C PHE A 407 34.22 -3.68 17.24
N ASP A 408 34.96 -4.62 17.81
CA ASP A 408 35.07 -5.99 17.27
C ASP A 408 33.72 -6.73 17.27
N ALA A 409 32.90 -6.51 18.30
CA ALA A 409 31.57 -7.12 18.35
C ALA A 409 30.63 -6.58 17.26
N LEU A 410 30.78 -5.33 16.83
CA LEU A 410 30.01 -4.79 15.70
C LEU A 410 30.48 -5.35 14.35
N GLN A 411 31.76 -5.69 14.22
CA GLN A 411 32.24 -6.40 13.03
C GLN A 411 31.58 -7.77 12.91
N GLU A 412 31.50 -8.50 14.01
CA GLU A 412 30.82 -9.80 14.06
C GLU A 412 29.31 -9.66 13.82
N LEU A 413 28.68 -8.67 14.43
CA LEU A 413 27.26 -8.35 14.24
C LEU A 413 26.96 -8.05 12.76
N GLY A 414 27.77 -7.22 12.13
CA GLY A 414 27.64 -6.92 10.69
C GLY A 414 27.83 -8.14 9.81
N THR A 415 28.75 -9.03 10.16
CA THR A 415 28.95 -10.30 9.47
C THR A 415 27.71 -11.19 9.55
N ILE A 416 27.09 -11.31 10.72
CA ILE A 416 25.86 -12.06 10.91
C ILE A 416 24.71 -11.44 10.10
N CYS A 417 24.59 -10.12 10.10
CA CYS A 417 23.57 -9.42 9.32
C CYS A 417 23.66 -9.71 7.82
N VAL A 418 24.87 -9.87 7.29
CA VAL A 418 25.08 -10.18 5.86
C VAL A 418 24.94 -11.66 5.57
N MET A 419 25.56 -12.52 6.37
CA MET A 419 25.63 -13.94 6.06
C MET A 419 24.36 -14.71 6.42
N CYS A 420 23.73 -14.40 7.55
CA CYS A 420 22.44 -15.00 7.93
C CYS A 420 21.28 -14.23 7.28
N ASN A 421 21.27 -14.17 5.95
CA ASN A 421 20.34 -13.34 5.21
C ASN A 421 20.19 -13.83 3.76
N ASP A 422 18.96 -13.90 3.29
CA ASP A 422 18.60 -14.28 1.92
C ASP A 422 18.10 -13.09 1.09
N SER A 423 18.07 -11.89 1.67
CA SER A 423 17.56 -10.69 1.04
C SER A 423 18.68 -9.77 0.56
N ALA A 424 18.34 -8.81 -0.24
CA ALA A 424 19.26 -7.83 -0.80
C ALA A 424 18.60 -6.46 -0.97
N ILE A 425 19.43 -5.47 -1.27
CA ILE A 425 18.97 -4.14 -1.71
C ILE A 425 19.29 -4.03 -3.20
N ASP A 426 18.37 -3.47 -3.97
CA ASP A 426 18.60 -3.08 -5.36
C ASP A 426 18.25 -1.61 -5.55
N PHE A 427 19.00 -0.93 -6.42
CA PHE A 427 18.73 0.45 -6.79
C PHE A 427 17.86 0.46 -8.06
N ASN A 428 16.65 0.99 -7.94
CA ASN A 428 15.75 1.17 -9.06
C ASN A 428 16.05 2.51 -9.73
N GLU A 429 16.66 2.47 -10.92
CA GLU A 429 17.04 3.67 -11.68
C GLU A 429 15.81 4.46 -12.13
N PHE A 430 14.71 3.81 -12.38
CA PHE A 430 13.47 4.45 -12.81
C PHE A 430 12.84 5.30 -11.70
N LYS A 431 12.80 4.75 -10.48
CA LYS A 431 12.26 5.44 -9.29
C LYS A 431 13.31 6.28 -8.55
N GLN A 432 14.59 6.16 -8.92
CA GLN A 432 15.71 6.79 -8.22
C GLN A 432 15.72 6.49 -6.71
N ALA A 433 15.36 5.25 -6.35
CA ALA A 433 15.24 4.80 -4.97
C ALA A 433 15.76 3.38 -4.81
N PHE A 434 16.18 3.06 -3.59
CA PHE A 434 16.55 1.70 -3.20
C PHE A 434 15.31 0.90 -2.83
N GLU A 435 15.25 -0.33 -3.29
CA GLU A 435 14.15 -1.26 -3.05
C GLU A 435 14.65 -2.54 -2.40
N LYS A 436 13.77 -3.18 -1.63
CA LYS A 436 14.06 -4.50 -1.08
C LYS A 436 13.94 -5.58 -2.15
N VAL A 437 14.81 -6.58 -2.06
CA VAL A 437 14.70 -7.86 -2.75
C VAL A 437 14.63 -8.94 -1.67
N GLY A 438 13.44 -9.44 -1.39
CA GLY A 438 13.18 -10.39 -0.32
C GLY A 438 12.38 -9.79 0.84
N GLU A 439 12.64 -10.24 2.05
CA GLU A 439 11.90 -9.86 3.25
C GLU A 439 12.37 -8.50 3.81
N ALA A 440 11.43 -7.67 4.27
CA ALA A 440 11.71 -6.34 4.82
C ALA A 440 12.64 -6.38 6.03
N THR A 441 12.44 -7.30 6.95
CA THR A 441 13.28 -7.46 8.15
C THR A 441 14.72 -7.81 7.80
N GLU A 442 14.91 -8.73 6.89
CA GLU A 442 16.25 -9.13 6.43
C GLU A 442 16.94 -8.03 5.63
N THR A 443 16.19 -7.32 4.80
CA THR A 443 16.72 -6.16 4.06
C THR A 443 17.18 -5.06 5.01
N ALA A 444 16.46 -4.83 6.11
CA ALA A 444 16.87 -3.88 7.14
C ALA A 444 18.25 -4.22 7.75
N LEU A 445 18.54 -5.49 7.93
CA LEU A 445 19.85 -5.95 8.42
C LEU A 445 20.97 -5.72 7.40
N ILE A 446 20.73 -5.94 6.12
CA ILE A 446 21.67 -5.63 5.04
C ILE A 446 21.96 -4.12 5.01
N VAL A 447 20.93 -3.29 5.09
CA VAL A 447 21.09 -1.83 5.15
C VAL A 447 21.89 -1.41 6.37
N LEU A 448 21.64 -2.03 7.52
CA LEU A 448 22.44 -1.77 8.74
C LEU A 448 23.92 -2.07 8.54
N ALA A 449 24.25 -3.22 7.95
CA ALA A 449 25.64 -3.60 7.68
C ALA A 449 26.33 -2.59 6.74
N GLU A 450 25.63 -2.13 5.71
CA GLU A 450 26.14 -1.11 4.78
C GLU A 450 26.33 0.26 5.45
N LYS A 451 25.40 0.67 6.32
CA LYS A 451 25.51 1.93 7.08
C LYS A 451 26.65 1.91 8.09
N MET A 452 26.79 0.82 8.82
CA MET A 452 27.85 0.67 9.81
C MET A 452 29.25 0.67 9.18
N ASN A 453 29.38 0.06 8.00
CA ASN A 453 30.65 -0.18 7.34
C ASN A 453 31.73 -0.68 8.32
N PRO A 454 31.51 -1.84 8.97
CA PRO A 454 32.34 -2.29 10.10
C PRO A 454 33.76 -2.67 9.69
N PHE A 455 34.04 -2.78 8.40
CA PHE A 455 35.36 -3.11 7.84
C PHE A 455 36.04 -1.93 7.16
N ASN A 456 35.53 -0.69 7.32
CA ASN A 456 36.06 0.52 6.69
C ASN A 456 36.29 0.39 5.17
N VAL A 457 35.39 -0.20 4.47
CA VAL A 457 35.49 -0.29 3.01
C VAL A 457 35.28 1.08 2.38
N PRO A 458 36.15 1.53 1.46
CA PRO A 458 36.01 2.84 0.83
C PRO A 458 34.71 2.92 0.00
N LYS A 459 33.93 3.96 0.27
CA LYS A 459 32.65 4.21 -0.45
C LYS A 459 32.69 5.46 -1.34
N THR A 460 33.80 6.21 -1.34
CA THR A 460 33.96 7.42 -2.15
C THR A 460 34.12 7.09 -3.62
N GLY A 461 33.42 7.81 -4.49
CA GLY A 461 33.51 7.63 -5.93
C GLY A 461 32.71 6.45 -6.50
N LEU A 462 31.92 5.75 -5.68
CA LEU A 462 31.05 4.67 -6.12
C LEU A 462 29.70 5.21 -6.60
N ASP A 463 29.14 4.57 -7.63
CA ASP A 463 27.77 4.81 -8.01
C ASP A 463 26.80 4.27 -6.93
N ARG A 464 25.53 4.61 -7.02
CA ARG A 464 24.54 4.21 -6.00
C ARG A 464 24.39 2.71 -5.89
N ARG A 465 24.39 1.99 -7.02
CA ARG A 465 24.24 0.54 -7.04
C ARG A 465 25.44 -0.16 -6.39
N SER A 466 26.64 0.28 -6.69
CA SER A 466 27.87 -0.28 -6.10
C SER A 466 27.97 0.04 -4.60
N SER A 467 27.58 1.23 -4.16
CA SER A 467 27.61 1.62 -2.75
C SER A 467 26.67 0.80 -1.86
N ALA A 468 25.63 0.21 -2.43
CA ALA A 468 24.67 -0.62 -1.72
C ALA A 468 25.15 -2.06 -1.45
N ILE A 469 26.21 -2.51 -2.11
CA ILE A 469 26.69 -3.89 -2.04
C ILE A 469 28.14 -4.04 -1.59
N VAL A 470 28.85 -2.95 -1.41
CA VAL A 470 30.31 -2.94 -1.15
C VAL A 470 30.68 -3.66 0.15
N VAL A 471 29.99 -3.43 1.24
CA VAL A 471 30.25 -4.11 2.53
C VAL A 471 29.86 -5.58 2.45
N ARG A 472 28.77 -5.86 1.81
CA ARG A 472 28.32 -7.25 1.55
C ARG A 472 29.35 -8.03 0.77
N GLN A 473 29.92 -7.47 -0.29
CA GLN A 473 30.99 -8.08 -1.05
C GLN A 473 32.23 -8.34 -0.21
N GLU A 474 32.63 -7.40 0.63
CA GLU A 474 33.76 -7.57 1.55
C GLU A 474 33.54 -8.72 2.52
N VAL A 475 32.35 -8.86 3.10
CA VAL A 475 32.00 -9.97 3.99
C VAL A 475 32.02 -11.31 3.23
N GLU A 476 31.51 -11.34 2.01
CA GLU A 476 31.50 -12.53 1.15
C GLU A 476 32.90 -12.98 0.75
N THR A 477 33.89 -12.10 0.74
CA THR A 477 35.31 -12.49 0.55
C THR A 477 35.92 -13.18 1.77
N LYS A 478 35.36 -12.97 2.97
CA LYS A 478 35.84 -13.52 4.24
C LYS A 478 35.14 -14.81 4.64
N TRP A 479 33.90 -14.98 4.24
CA TRP A 479 33.04 -16.12 4.60
C TRP A 479 32.34 -16.71 3.41
N LYS A 480 32.24 -18.04 3.40
CA LYS A 480 31.47 -18.78 2.41
C LYS A 480 30.24 -19.40 3.08
N LYS A 481 29.07 -19.11 2.52
CA LYS A 481 27.80 -19.68 2.94
C LYS A 481 27.65 -21.09 2.39
N GLU A 482 27.61 -22.08 3.27
CA GLU A 482 27.47 -23.47 2.86
C GLU A 482 26.00 -23.89 2.73
N PHE A 483 25.21 -23.64 3.76
CA PHE A 483 23.78 -23.92 3.76
C PHE A 483 23.06 -23.09 4.83
N THR A 484 21.75 -23.03 4.73
CA THR A 484 20.88 -22.32 5.64
C THR A 484 19.93 -23.27 6.35
N LEU A 485 19.84 -23.16 7.67
CA LEU A 485 18.76 -23.72 8.46
C LEU A 485 17.62 -22.69 8.50
N GLU A 486 16.63 -22.86 7.64
CA GLU A 486 15.57 -21.89 7.44
C GLU A 486 14.74 -21.67 8.71
N PHE A 487 14.05 -20.55 8.77
CA PHE A 487 13.21 -20.19 9.89
C PHE A 487 12.16 -21.27 10.18
N SER A 488 12.01 -21.64 11.46
CA SER A 488 10.91 -22.47 11.92
C SER A 488 10.19 -21.82 13.10
N ARG A 489 8.91 -22.08 13.23
CA ARG A 489 8.10 -21.51 14.31
C ARG A 489 8.47 -22.04 15.69
N ASP A 490 8.92 -23.28 15.75
CA ASP A 490 9.27 -23.95 17.00
C ASP A 490 10.45 -23.27 17.70
N ARG A 491 11.46 -22.92 16.93
CA ARG A 491 12.66 -22.24 17.45
C ARG A 491 12.67 -20.72 17.27
N LYS A 492 11.78 -20.18 16.44
CA LYS A 492 11.68 -18.74 16.13
C LYS A 492 13.00 -18.09 15.75
N SER A 493 13.82 -18.84 15.02
CA SER A 493 15.13 -18.41 14.57
C SER A 493 15.50 -19.01 13.22
N MET A 494 16.50 -18.43 12.61
CA MET A 494 17.12 -18.87 11.37
C MET A 494 18.62 -18.87 11.59
N SER A 495 19.34 -19.83 10.96
CA SER A 495 20.78 -19.88 11.02
C SER A 495 21.40 -20.23 9.69
N THR A 496 22.66 -19.87 9.52
CA THR A 496 23.44 -20.12 8.31
C THR A 496 24.79 -20.70 8.69
N TYR A 497 25.12 -21.83 8.13
CA TYR A 497 26.43 -22.47 8.30
C TYR A 497 27.43 -21.85 7.32
N CYS A 498 28.48 -21.23 7.85
CA CYS A 498 29.50 -20.55 7.08
C CYS A 498 30.90 -21.03 7.41
N THR A 499 31.73 -21.16 6.38
CA THR A 499 33.16 -21.51 6.51
C THR A 499 34.02 -20.27 6.25
N PRO A 500 35.07 -20.04 7.07
CA PRO A 500 35.94 -18.89 6.85
C PRO A 500 36.83 -19.10 5.62
N LEU A 501 36.91 -18.08 4.77
CA LEU A 501 37.82 -18.04 3.62
C LEU A 501 39.14 -17.34 3.96
N LYS A 502 39.14 -16.51 5.00
CA LYS A 502 40.31 -15.78 5.50
C LYS A 502 40.40 -15.91 7.02
N PRO A 503 41.61 -15.93 7.59
CA PRO A 503 41.80 -15.93 9.04
C PRO A 503 41.14 -14.70 9.69
N SER A 504 40.45 -14.91 10.83
CA SER A 504 39.85 -13.84 11.61
C SER A 504 40.31 -13.89 13.06
N ARG A 505 40.16 -12.77 13.77
CA ARG A 505 40.45 -12.66 15.21
C ARG A 505 39.59 -13.56 16.08
N LEU A 506 38.44 -14.02 15.55
CA LEU A 506 37.44 -14.80 16.27
C LEU A 506 37.59 -16.30 16.08
N GLY A 507 38.61 -16.75 15.35
CA GLY A 507 38.89 -18.16 15.10
C GLY A 507 38.85 -18.53 13.63
N ASN A 508 39.38 -19.71 13.28
CA ASN A 508 39.53 -20.19 11.90
C ASN A 508 38.58 -21.33 11.52
N GLY A 509 37.70 -21.76 12.46
CA GLY A 509 36.74 -22.82 12.22
C GLY A 509 35.43 -22.36 11.62
N PRO A 510 34.65 -23.30 11.08
CA PRO A 510 33.29 -23.00 10.64
C PRO A 510 32.42 -22.47 11.75
N LYS A 511 31.46 -21.61 11.41
CA LYS A 511 30.52 -21.02 12.37
C LYS A 511 29.10 -21.13 11.88
N LEU A 512 28.17 -21.22 12.82
CA LEU A 512 26.75 -21.12 12.58
C LEU A 512 26.29 -19.72 13.03
N PHE A 513 25.94 -18.86 12.11
CA PHE A 513 25.38 -17.53 12.41
C PHE A 513 23.88 -17.63 12.59
N VAL A 514 23.38 -17.10 13.70
CA VAL A 514 21.98 -17.23 14.12
C VAL A 514 21.35 -15.87 14.31
N LYS A 515 20.11 -15.73 13.84
CA LYS A 515 19.25 -14.59 14.17
C LYS A 515 17.87 -15.09 14.53
N GLY A 516 17.21 -14.43 15.46
CA GLY A 516 15.86 -14.82 15.87
C GLY A 516 15.29 -14.02 17.00
N ALA A 517 14.14 -14.47 17.51
CA ALA A 517 13.49 -13.86 18.66
C ALA A 517 14.41 -13.90 19.88
N PRO A 518 14.55 -12.77 20.61
CA PRO A 518 15.50 -12.68 21.71
C PRO A 518 15.32 -13.76 22.78
N GLU A 519 14.09 -14.07 23.15
CA GLU A 519 13.78 -15.09 24.18
C GLU A 519 14.29 -16.47 23.77
N GLY A 520 13.99 -16.90 22.55
CA GLY A 520 14.39 -18.21 22.05
C GLY A 520 15.89 -18.35 21.82
N VAL A 521 16.52 -17.31 21.30
CA VAL A 521 17.98 -17.32 21.05
C VAL A 521 18.75 -17.31 22.37
N LEU A 522 18.36 -16.47 23.34
CA LEU A 522 19.03 -16.38 24.64
C LEU A 522 18.90 -17.65 25.46
N GLU A 523 17.80 -18.37 25.37
CA GLU A 523 17.61 -19.66 26.04
C GLU A 523 18.70 -20.66 25.64
N ARG A 524 19.14 -20.62 24.39
CA ARG A 524 20.17 -21.49 23.81
C ARG A 524 21.59 -20.94 23.91
N CYS A 525 21.75 -19.69 24.34
CA CYS A 525 23.06 -19.07 24.54
C CYS A 525 23.71 -19.54 25.83
N THR A 526 24.97 -19.92 25.77
CA THR A 526 25.79 -20.30 26.95
C THR A 526 26.87 -19.28 27.26
N HIS A 527 27.24 -18.45 26.29
CA HIS A 527 28.27 -17.45 26.40
C HIS A 527 27.82 -16.13 25.77
N ALA A 528 28.55 -15.08 26.06
CA ALA A 528 28.39 -13.78 25.43
C ALA A 528 29.71 -13.28 24.88
N ARG A 529 29.62 -12.53 23.77
CA ARG A 529 30.79 -11.87 23.16
C ARG A 529 31.03 -10.54 23.83
N VAL A 530 32.24 -10.37 24.39
CA VAL A 530 32.71 -9.09 24.94
C VAL A 530 33.99 -8.74 24.20
N GLY A 531 33.91 -7.81 23.26
CA GLY A 531 35.02 -7.55 22.33
C GLY A 531 35.32 -8.77 21.46
N THR A 532 36.49 -9.37 21.64
CA THR A 532 36.90 -10.65 21.03
C THR A 532 36.80 -11.84 21.99
N SER A 533 36.50 -11.58 23.25
CA SER A 533 36.44 -12.59 24.31
C SER A 533 35.11 -13.25 24.41
N LYS A 534 35.12 -14.53 24.78
CA LYS A 534 33.92 -15.33 25.02
C LYS A 534 33.76 -15.55 26.53
N VAL A 535 32.72 -14.95 27.10
CA VAL A 535 32.46 -14.94 28.55
C VAL A 535 31.21 -15.76 28.86
N PRO A 536 31.20 -16.61 29.93
CA PRO A 536 29.99 -17.34 30.31
C PRO A 536 28.80 -16.41 30.57
N LEU A 537 27.64 -16.79 30.06
CA LEU A 537 26.39 -16.05 30.20
C LEU A 537 25.54 -16.65 31.31
N THR A 538 25.37 -15.91 32.41
CA THR A 538 24.56 -16.35 33.54
C THR A 538 23.08 -16.01 33.33
N THR A 539 22.20 -16.64 34.11
CA THR A 539 20.76 -16.34 34.08
C THR A 539 20.46 -14.87 34.39
N THR A 540 21.21 -14.26 35.30
CA THR A 540 21.09 -12.84 35.62
C THR A 540 21.41 -11.95 34.44
N LEU A 541 22.48 -12.27 33.70
CA LEU A 541 22.86 -11.53 32.49
C LEU A 541 21.83 -11.70 31.38
N LYS A 542 21.29 -12.90 31.20
CA LYS A 542 20.18 -13.16 30.25
C LYS A 542 18.96 -12.29 30.59
N ASN A 543 18.58 -12.20 31.85
CA ASN A 543 17.47 -11.38 32.29
C ASN A 543 17.72 -9.88 32.02
N ARG A 544 18.95 -9.39 32.22
CA ARG A 544 19.30 -8.00 31.88
C ARG A 544 19.18 -7.71 30.40
N ILE A 545 19.60 -8.64 29.53
CA ILE A 545 19.42 -8.53 28.07
C ILE A 545 17.93 -8.49 27.73
N LEU A 546 17.15 -9.38 28.31
CA LEU A 546 15.70 -9.42 28.06
C LEU A 546 14.98 -8.17 28.57
N ASP A 547 15.39 -7.61 29.71
CA ASP A 547 14.83 -6.38 30.25
C ASP A 547 15.11 -5.18 29.31
N LEU A 548 16.33 -5.07 28.81
CA LEU A 548 16.68 -4.01 27.84
C LEU A 548 15.92 -4.20 26.52
N THR A 549 15.77 -5.43 26.07
CA THR A 549 14.98 -5.77 24.88
C THR A 549 13.51 -5.40 25.06
N ARG A 550 12.93 -5.65 26.24
CA ARG A 550 11.56 -5.22 26.58
C ARG A 550 11.44 -3.71 26.59
N GLN A 551 12.42 -2.99 27.12
CA GLN A 551 12.43 -1.52 27.07
C GLN A 551 12.39 -1.01 25.63
N TYR A 552 13.11 -1.64 24.72
CA TYR A 552 13.04 -1.31 23.28
C TYR A 552 11.67 -1.62 22.70
N GLY A 553 11.08 -2.76 23.03
CA GLY A 553 9.79 -3.20 22.51
C GLY A 553 8.58 -2.47 23.08
N THR A 554 8.67 -1.96 24.29
CA THR A 554 7.56 -1.27 25.00
C THR A 554 7.80 0.23 25.17
N GLY A 555 8.98 0.73 24.81
CA GLY A 555 9.34 2.13 24.90
C GLY A 555 8.63 2.99 23.89
N ARG A 556 9.03 4.24 23.83
CA ARG A 556 8.49 5.25 22.91
C ARG A 556 8.48 4.80 21.44
N ASP A 557 9.52 4.11 21.00
CA ASP A 557 9.69 3.72 19.61
C ASP A 557 9.03 2.39 19.25
N THR A 558 8.71 1.56 20.22
CA THR A 558 8.09 0.22 20.05
C THR A 558 8.85 -0.61 18.99
N LEU A 559 10.14 -0.84 19.26
CA LEU A 559 11.03 -1.51 18.32
C LEU A 559 10.77 -3.02 18.26
N ARG A 560 10.82 -3.57 17.08
CA ARG A 560 10.87 -5.02 16.88
C ARG A 560 12.33 -5.47 17.01
N CYS A 561 12.61 -6.33 17.98
CA CYS A 561 13.96 -6.76 18.29
C CYS A 561 14.29 -8.13 17.72
N LEU A 562 15.52 -8.27 17.23
CA LEU A 562 16.14 -9.55 16.87
C LEU A 562 17.44 -9.72 17.63
N ALA A 563 17.65 -10.89 18.21
CA ALA A 563 18.95 -11.27 18.79
C ALA A 563 19.82 -11.92 17.72
N LEU A 564 21.08 -11.57 17.73
CA LEU A 564 22.10 -12.11 16.86
C LEU A 564 23.11 -12.89 17.70
N ALA A 565 23.40 -14.12 17.30
CA ALA A 565 24.31 -15.01 17.99
C ALA A 565 25.13 -15.87 17.01
N THR A 566 26.15 -16.49 17.51
CA THR A 566 27.01 -17.38 16.73
C THR A 566 27.31 -18.66 17.50
N ALA A 567 27.37 -19.79 16.80
CA ALA A 567 27.92 -21.03 17.34
C ALA A 567 29.35 -21.18 16.82
N ASP A 568 30.32 -21.05 17.70
CA ASP A 568 31.75 -21.10 17.31
C ASP A 568 32.24 -22.52 16.98
N SER A 569 31.57 -23.53 17.49
CA SER A 569 31.89 -24.95 17.24
C SER A 569 30.58 -25.72 16.94
N PRO A 570 29.95 -25.46 15.78
CA PRO A 570 28.72 -26.17 15.42
C PRO A 570 29.01 -27.63 15.07
N LEU A 571 27.94 -28.44 15.04
CA LEU A 571 28.04 -29.81 14.50
C LEU A 571 28.52 -29.79 13.05
N LYS A 572 29.24 -30.83 12.65
CA LYS A 572 29.66 -30.96 11.24
C LYS A 572 28.44 -31.12 10.33
N PRO A 573 28.52 -30.67 9.06
CA PRO A 573 27.42 -30.83 8.12
C PRO A 573 26.92 -32.25 7.96
N ASP A 574 27.83 -33.25 8.07
CA ASP A 574 27.49 -34.68 7.97
C ASP A 574 26.63 -35.18 9.14
N GLU A 575 26.69 -34.51 10.28
CA GLU A 575 25.94 -34.83 11.49
C GLU A 575 24.55 -34.14 11.53
N MET A 576 24.24 -33.30 10.56
CA MET A 576 22.98 -32.57 10.47
C MET A 576 22.05 -33.20 9.43
N ASP A 577 20.80 -33.40 9.81
CA ASP A 577 19.74 -33.80 8.87
C ASP A 577 19.01 -32.53 8.38
N LEU A 578 19.39 -32.05 7.21
CA LEU A 578 18.83 -30.81 6.62
C LEU A 578 17.41 -31.01 6.07
N GLY A 579 16.96 -32.23 5.93
CA GLY A 579 15.60 -32.53 5.47
C GLY A 579 14.54 -32.48 6.58
N ASP A 580 14.95 -32.48 7.85
CA ASP A 580 14.06 -32.51 9.01
C ASP A 580 14.21 -31.22 9.84
N SER A 581 13.31 -30.27 9.62
CA SER A 581 13.32 -28.99 10.32
C SER A 581 13.07 -29.09 11.83
N THR A 582 12.49 -30.18 12.31
CA THR A 582 12.24 -30.40 13.74
C THR A 582 13.51 -30.61 14.54
N LYS A 583 14.59 -31.02 13.87
CA LYS A 583 15.91 -31.23 14.49
C LYS A 583 16.78 -29.98 14.53
N PHE A 584 16.42 -28.93 13.85
CA PHE A 584 17.21 -27.69 13.76
C PHE A 584 17.43 -27.03 15.12
N TYR A 585 16.47 -27.17 16.03
CA TYR A 585 16.59 -26.69 17.42
C TYR A 585 17.82 -27.32 18.12
N THR A 586 18.10 -28.58 17.88
CA THR A 586 19.23 -29.30 18.48
C THR A 586 20.58 -28.90 17.89
N TYR A 587 20.60 -28.31 16.69
CA TYR A 587 21.81 -27.85 16.02
C TYR A 587 22.21 -26.43 16.44
N GLU A 588 21.25 -25.60 16.80
CA GLU A 588 21.45 -24.23 17.28
C GLU A 588 21.57 -24.18 18.81
N VAL A 589 22.63 -24.80 19.34
CA VAL A 589 22.90 -24.86 20.78
C VAL A 589 24.33 -24.37 21.09
N ASN A 590 24.60 -24.09 22.36
CA ASN A 590 25.86 -23.51 22.81
C ASN A 590 26.22 -22.21 22.08
N LEU A 591 25.21 -21.38 21.88
CA LEU A 591 25.35 -20.11 21.16
C LEU A 591 26.11 -19.09 22.01
N THR A 592 26.86 -18.22 21.33
CA THR A 592 27.48 -17.03 21.90
C THR A 592 26.67 -15.81 21.49
N PHE A 593 26.11 -15.13 22.46
CA PHE A 593 25.35 -13.91 22.21
C PHE A 593 26.26 -12.79 21.71
N VAL A 594 25.88 -12.16 20.61
CA VAL A 594 26.64 -11.02 20.01
C VAL A 594 25.93 -9.69 20.30
N GLY A 595 24.67 -9.57 19.99
CA GLY A 595 23.95 -8.33 20.20
C GLY A 595 22.48 -8.44 19.83
N VAL A 596 21.75 -7.35 20.08
CA VAL A 596 20.36 -7.19 19.70
C VAL A 596 20.20 -5.96 18.84
N VAL A 597 19.41 -6.08 17.78
CA VAL A 597 19.02 -4.96 16.92
C VAL A 597 17.54 -4.69 17.08
N GLY A 598 17.17 -3.41 17.17
CA GLY A 598 15.79 -2.95 17.22
C GLY A 598 15.43 -2.20 15.94
N MET A 599 14.36 -2.61 15.30
CA MET A 599 13.92 -2.04 14.02
C MET A 599 12.47 -1.62 14.07
N LEU A 600 12.12 -0.64 13.24
CA LEU A 600 10.76 -0.15 13.09
C LEU A 600 10.51 0.32 11.67
N ASP A 601 9.24 0.47 11.34
CA ASP A 601 8.78 1.24 10.19
C ASP A 601 8.63 2.69 10.64
N PRO A 602 9.58 3.59 10.31
CA PRO A 602 9.60 4.92 10.89
C PRO A 602 8.57 5.84 10.26
N PRO A 603 8.03 6.80 11.01
CA PRO A 603 7.18 7.83 10.44
C PRO A 603 7.97 8.74 9.50
N ARG A 604 7.27 9.28 8.51
CA ARG A 604 7.86 10.28 7.59
C ARG A 604 8.21 11.56 8.35
N LYS A 605 9.24 12.25 7.92
CA LYS A 605 9.70 13.51 8.54
C LYS A 605 8.60 14.56 8.66
N GLU A 606 7.79 14.67 7.62
CA GLU A 606 6.81 15.72 7.45
C GLU A 606 5.53 15.49 8.26
N VAL A 607 5.31 14.29 8.77
CA VAL A 607 4.04 13.89 9.38
C VAL A 607 3.74 14.66 10.65
N PHE A 608 4.72 14.82 11.53
CA PHE A 608 4.52 15.54 12.79
C PHE A 608 4.05 16.99 12.56
N ASP A 609 4.75 17.71 11.69
CA ASP A 609 4.41 19.10 11.36
C ASP A 609 3.06 19.21 10.65
N SER A 610 2.77 18.25 9.77
CA SER A 610 1.49 18.20 9.06
C SER A 610 0.31 17.99 10.01
N ILE A 611 0.45 17.13 11.00
CA ILE A 611 -0.59 16.90 12.03
C ILE A 611 -0.79 18.15 12.89
N VAL A 612 0.29 18.81 13.28
CA VAL A 612 0.21 20.09 14.03
C VAL A 612 -0.56 21.14 13.22
N ARG A 613 -0.28 21.27 11.94
CA ARG A 613 -0.98 22.19 11.04
C ARG A 613 -2.45 21.82 10.85
N CYS A 614 -2.77 20.55 10.70
CA CYS A 614 -4.14 20.08 10.62
C CYS A 614 -4.94 20.46 11.87
N ARG A 615 -4.37 20.26 13.04
CA ARG A 615 -5.03 20.63 14.31
C ARG A 615 -5.20 22.13 14.45
N ALA A 616 -4.22 22.93 14.04
CA ALA A 616 -4.32 24.38 14.01
C ALA A 616 -5.46 24.86 13.09
N ALA A 617 -5.73 24.12 12.02
CA ALA A 617 -6.84 24.37 11.10
C ALA A 617 -8.19 23.84 11.61
N GLY A 618 -8.24 23.22 12.79
CA GLY A 618 -9.47 22.63 13.34
C GLY A 618 -9.82 21.26 12.75
N ILE A 619 -8.89 20.61 12.08
CA ILE A 619 -9.08 19.29 11.46
C ILE A 619 -8.67 18.20 12.44
N ARG A 620 -9.56 17.24 12.67
CA ARG A 620 -9.31 16.07 13.49
C ARG A 620 -8.61 15.00 12.66
N VAL A 621 -7.52 14.44 13.18
CA VAL A 621 -6.78 13.35 12.51
C VAL A 621 -7.06 12.04 13.22
N ILE A 622 -7.50 11.04 12.47
CA ILE A 622 -7.78 9.68 12.95
C ILE A 622 -6.83 8.73 12.21
N VAL A 623 -6.13 7.89 12.95
CA VAL A 623 -5.22 6.90 12.40
C VAL A 623 -5.89 5.53 12.41
N ILE A 624 -5.83 4.84 11.27
CA ILE A 624 -6.38 3.51 11.07
C ILE A 624 -5.23 2.59 10.63
N THR A 625 -5.11 1.43 11.25
CA THR A 625 -4.02 0.49 10.95
C THR A 625 -4.42 -0.95 11.23
N GLY A 626 -3.81 -1.90 10.50
CA GLY A 626 -3.90 -3.33 10.80
C GLY A 626 -2.95 -3.80 11.92
N ASP A 627 -2.07 -2.93 12.45
CA ASP A 627 -1.21 -3.24 13.58
C ASP A 627 -1.99 -3.43 14.88
N ASN A 628 -1.33 -4.00 15.88
CA ASN A 628 -1.92 -4.09 17.20
C ASN A 628 -2.08 -2.70 17.83
N LYS A 629 -3.00 -2.61 18.79
CA LYS A 629 -3.36 -1.36 19.47
C LYS A 629 -2.16 -0.68 20.14
N SER A 630 -1.29 -1.43 20.79
CA SER A 630 -0.12 -0.88 21.49
C SER A 630 0.87 -0.22 20.53
N THR A 631 1.16 -0.86 19.42
CA THR A 631 2.04 -0.31 18.38
C THR A 631 1.45 0.95 17.76
N ALA A 632 0.16 0.93 17.46
CA ALA A 632 -0.56 2.09 16.92
C ALA A 632 -0.52 3.28 17.87
N GLU A 633 -0.77 3.07 19.16
CA GLU A 633 -0.70 4.12 20.18
C GLU A 633 0.70 4.72 20.32
N ALA A 634 1.74 3.88 20.28
CA ALA A 634 3.13 4.35 20.35
C ALA A 634 3.50 5.24 19.15
N ILE A 635 3.12 4.84 17.95
CA ILE A 635 3.32 5.64 16.73
C ILE A 635 2.53 6.94 16.81
N CYS A 636 1.29 6.91 17.26
CA CYS A 636 0.44 8.11 17.42
C CYS A 636 1.04 9.12 18.40
N ARG A 637 1.66 8.65 19.48
CA ARG A 637 2.38 9.53 20.40
C ARG A 637 3.61 10.16 19.75
N ARG A 638 4.32 9.41 18.97
CA ARG A 638 5.53 9.88 18.27
C ARG A 638 5.22 10.92 17.19
N ILE A 639 4.14 10.77 16.45
CA ILE A 639 3.75 11.70 15.39
C ILE A 639 2.87 12.87 15.87
N GLY A 640 2.54 12.91 17.15
CA GLY A 640 1.79 14.03 17.74
C GLY A 640 0.26 13.90 17.70
N VAL A 641 -0.29 12.74 17.29
CA VAL A 641 -1.74 12.48 17.38
C VAL A 641 -2.16 12.41 18.83
N PHE A 642 -1.36 11.75 19.70
CA PHE A 642 -1.49 11.79 21.14
C PHE A 642 -0.32 12.54 21.77
N GLY A 643 -0.56 13.19 22.92
CA GLY A 643 0.50 13.72 23.77
C GLY A 643 1.36 12.57 24.35
N GLU A 644 2.60 12.86 24.77
CA GLU A 644 3.52 11.84 25.30
C GLU A 644 2.94 11.11 26.53
N ASP A 645 2.23 11.82 27.39
CA ASP A 645 1.62 11.31 28.62
C ASP A 645 0.09 11.28 28.57
N GLU A 646 -0.49 11.40 27.36
CA GLU A 646 -1.95 11.43 27.21
C GLU A 646 -2.56 10.05 27.48
N ASP A 647 -3.66 10.03 28.26
CA ASP A 647 -4.46 8.83 28.49
C ASP A 647 -5.23 8.49 27.19
N THR A 648 -5.01 7.29 26.67
CA THR A 648 -5.62 6.80 25.45
C THR A 648 -6.96 6.08 25.65
N VAL A 649 -7.44 5.96 26.87
CA VAL A 649 -8.74 5.36 27.20
C VAL A 649 -9.87 6.16 26.54
N GLY A 650 -10.71 5.49 25.75
CA GLY A 650 -11.77 6.14 24.98
C GLY A 650 -11.32 6.87 23.73
N LYS A 651 -10.05 6.76 23.33
CA LYS A 651 -9.46 7.40 22.15
C LYS A 651 -8.81 6.41 21.19
N SER A 652 -8.54 5.19 21.66
CA SER A 652 -7.91 4.12 20.89
C SER A 652 -8.73 2.86 21.05
N TYR A 653 -9.05 2.21 19.93
CA TYR A 653 -9.91 1.03 19.89
C TYR A 653 -9.29 -0.04 19.00
N SER A 654 -9.36 -1.31 19.44
CA SER A 654 -9.18 -2.44 18.55
C SER A 654 -10.44 -2.63 17.69
N GLY A 655 -10.34 -3.37 16.59
CA GLY A 655 -11.50 -3.66 15.73
C GLY A 655 -12.68 -4.27 16.53
N ARG A 656 -12.38 -5.21 17.43
CA ARG A 656 -13.39 -5.83 18.28
C ARG A 656 -14.01 -4.84 19.29
N GLU A 657 -13.20 -4.02 19.93
CA GLU A 657 -13.68 -2.98 20.85
C GLU A 657 -14.57 -1.96 20.12
N PHE A 658 -14.21 -1.62 18.89
CA PHE A 658 -14.99 -0.69 18.07
C PHE A 658 -16.33 -1.29 17.65
N ASP A 659 -16.37 -2.57 17.28
CA ASP A 659 -17.61 -3.27 16.93
C ASP A 659 -18.58 -3.40 18.12
N ASP A 660 -18.06 -3.48 19.33
CA ASP A 660 -18.85 -3.59 20.56
C ASP A 660 -19.40 -2.23 21.05
N LEU A 661 -19.01 -1.13 20.42
CA LEU A 661 -19.54 0.20 20.75
C LEU A 661 -21.03 0.31 20.40
N PRO A 662 -21.84 1.00 21.25
CA PRO A 662 -23.24 1.25 20.92
C PRO A 662 -23.35 2.21 19.71
N LEU A 663 -24.38 2.02 18.90
CA LEU A 663 -24.65 2.82 17.70
C LEU A 663 -25.05 4.28 18.03
N SER A 664 -25.39 4.60 19.26
CA SER A 664 -25.83 5.93 19.71
C SER A 664 -24.68 6.78 20.23
#